data_46664d5507e7c2c6839087ae143c24bf
#
_entry.id   46664d5507e7c2c6839087ae143c24bf
#
_cell.length_a   1.000
_cell.length_b   1.000
_cell.length_c   1.000
_cell.angle_alpha   90.00
_cell.angle_beta   90.00
_cell.angle_gamma   90.00
#
_symmetry.space_group_name_H-M   'P 1'
#
loop_
_entity.id
_entity.type
_entity.pdbx_description
1 polymer ?
#
loop_
_entity_poly.entity_id
_entity_poly.type
_entity_poly.pdbx_seq_one_letter_code
_entity_poly.pdbx_strand_id
1 'polypeptide(L)'
;MAPRDVPGAPPGARELTALFAPLRFAVRQEEAGLARLAGLGSTVRGAVERARLAGAEPAAALDRIAAAGHGLDALPPGKRLAAVCQIAADLGTLVPLPADLELLARRGRIPASPAAPEGRVPSPPAHVASASPPKVPSSDRVGRVERRQRLATPLAAVPAVHPAPRALLEERGRLTVESALEFLPRAWQDRTVVRRASELRTGEPAIAVVTVRTVRSQRMRSGKPMLKVGTADGSTRLDLVFFNAPPWRQKQFTPGEQVLVSGVVGEGFGGVRQMAQPEVEKLGEGDSANFGRIVPVYPGPADYQHPALRKLMKRLVEEYAPLVVEELPAQIRERRGLLGRAEAIAQAHFPPAGTDLLRAAARATEPFRRLAFEELFFLQLALALRRRGVRREPGIAFDASPAARAAARAPIPFTFTKAQERAFAEIAADMGRPEPMNRLLQGDVGSGKTAVAFAAAMLAVRSGWQAAIMAPTEILAEQHARTLRGWLTGSGVELALVGSQSRGRGQKEARAALASGRAGIAVGTHALLEEGVAFSRLGFVVVDEQHRFGVLQRATLMSKGVRPDVLVMTATPIPRTLALAFYGDLDQSKIDELPPGRTPVETRVFRESQRKRVLEAARRELEAGRQVYVVYPLVEESEKSDLADATSGAEELRRELAPFEVALLHGRMKGDEKEAVMSRFRAGEARVLVSTTVIEVGVDVPNATVMIVEHAERFGLSQLHQLRGRVGRGAARSQCLLVTGGAGAGGDARERLRTMVATQDGFEIARADLRIRGPGEMLGTRQAGQPIFEVADLYRDEAILDEAREDAMRLAEEDPELSRPGNEATREALERWSSRLSLARVG
;
A
#
# COMPACT_ATOMS: atom_id res chain seq x y z
N MET A 1 1.25 -6.75 33.10
CA MET A 1 1.56 -7.78 34.12
C MET A 1 3.03 -7.68 34.43
N ALA A 2 3.40 -7.46 35.69
CA ALA A 2 4.80 -7.49 36.15
C ALA A 2 5.33 -8.94 36.02
N PRO A 3 6.59 -9.14 35.57
CA PRO A 3 7.15 -10.48 35.50
C PRO A 3 7.34 -11.05 36.91
N ARG A 4 6.79 -12.25 37.13
CA ARG A 4 7.02 -13.06 38.33
C ARG A 4 8.48 -13.53 38.33
N ASP A 5 9.10 -13.56 39.51
CA ASP A 5 10.44 -14.05 39.74
C ASP A 5 10.60 -15.47 39.21
N VAL A 6 11.50 -15.64 38.25
CA VAL A 6 11.90 -16.95 37.75
C VAL A 6 12.99 -17.48 38.68
N PRO A 7 12.80 -18.63 39.38
CA PRO A 7 13.84 -19.23 40.20
C PRO A 7 15.08 -19.59 39.36
N GLY A 8 16.25 -19.01 39.69
CA GLY A 8 17.51 -19.26 39.02
C GLY A 8 18.04 -18.16 38.11
N ALA A 9 17.38 -16.98 38.05
CA ALA A 9 17.92 -15.85 37.32
C ALA A 9 19.20 -15.29 38.02
N PRO A 10 20.22 -14.86 37.21
CA PRO A 10 21.43 -14.27 37.78
C PRO A 10 21.13 -12.96 38.52
N PRO A 11 21.96 -12.58 39.52
CA PRO A 11 21.81 -11.33 40.26
C PRO A 11 21.75 -10.13 39.31
N GLY A 12 20.82 -9.19 39.54
CA GLY A 12 20.62 -8.00 38.70
C GLY A 12 19.94 -8.23 37.33
N ALA A 13 19.53 -9.46 37.01
CA ALA A 13 18.85 -9.79 35.74
C ALA A 13 17.55 -8.98 35.54
N ARG A 14 16.81 -8.68 36.61
CA ARG A 14 15.57 -7.92 36.56
C ARG A 14 15.78 -6.48 36.09
N GLU A 15 16.83 -5.84 36.60
CA GLU A 15 17.23 -4.48 36.28
C GLU A 15 17.73 -4.36 34.83
N LEU A 16 18.44 -5.39 34.33
CA LEU A 16 18.91 -5.45 32.96
C LEU A 16 17.80 -5.76 31.96
N THR A 17 16.86 -6.67 32.32
CA THR A 17 15.71 -6.96 31.45
C THR A 17 14.75 -5.77 31.31
N ALA A 18 14.79 -4.81 32.24
CA ALA A 18 14.06 -3.55 32.12
C ALA A 18 14.51 -2.71 30.91
N LEU A 19 15.71 -2.96 30.35
CA LEU A 19 16.20 -2.33 29.13
C LEU A 19 15.60 -2.90 27.84
N PHE A 20 14.96 -4.06 27.88
CA PHE A 20 14.39 -4.67 26.67
C PHE A 20 13.33 -3.80 26.00
N ALA A 21 12.42 -3.21 26.77
CA ALA A 21 11.39 -2.35 26.22
C ALA A 21 11.94 -1.03 25.63
N PRO A 22 12.81 -0.27 26.33
CA PRO A 22 13.46 0.91 25.75
C PRO A 22 14.30 0.61 24.51
N LEU A 23 15.06 -0.50 24.48
CA LEU A 23 15.86 -0.88 23.32
C LEU A 23 14.99 -1.30 22.14
N ARG A 24 13.92 -2.08 22.37
CA ARG A 24 12.93 -2.39 21.35
C ARG A 24 12.24 -1.14 20.78
N PHE A 25 11.90 -0.21 21.64
CA PHE A 25 11.31 1.05 21.21
C PHE A 25 12.29 1.85 20.35
N ALA A 26 13.55 1.96 20.79
CA ALA A 26 14.61 2.66 20.06
C ALA A 26 14.82 2.06 18.65
N VAL A 27 14.77 0.73 18.52
CA VAL A 27 14.97 0.04 17.25
C VAL A 27 13.80 0.17 16.28
N ARG A 28 12.59 0.23 16.79
CA ARG A 28 11.38 0.48 15.99
C ARG A 28 11.30 1.91 15.46
N GLN A 29 12.10 2.82 16.00
CA GLN A 29 12.25 4.18 15.48
C GLN A 29 13.32 4.16 14.40
N GLU A 30 13.01 4.63 13.21
CA GLU A 30 13.98 4.89 12.15
C GLU A 30 15.03 5.92 12.61
N GLU A 31 16.14 6.08 11.87
CA GLU A 31 17.22 7.01 12.23
C GLU A 31 16.71 8.40 12.61
N ALA A 32 15.69 8.91 11.91
CA ALA A 32 15.05 10.19 12.21
C ALA A 32 14.27 10.17 13.55
N GLY A 33 13.69 9.02 13.92
CA GLY A 33 12.99 8.84 15.20
C GLY A 33 13.96 8.70 16.37
N LEU A 34 15.12 8.04 16.15
CA LEU A 34 16.21 7.97 17.14
C LEU A 34 16.74 9.36 17.53
N ALA A 35 16.73 10.32 16.61
CA ALA A 35 17.12 11.70 16.90
C ALA A 35 16.18 12.40 17.93
N ARG A 36 14.92 11.96 18.00
CA ARG A 36 13.89 12.53 18.90
C ARG A 36 13.82 11.84 20.27
N LEU A 37 14.50 10.70 20.44
CA LEU A 37 14.54 9.98 21.72
C LEU A 37 15.52 10.67 22.65
N ALA A 38 14.99 11.46 23.60
CA ALA A 38 15.74 12.02 24.70
C ALA A 38 15.69 11.08 25.92
N GLY A 39 16.79 10.93 26.61
CA GLY A 39 16.87 10.20 27.88
C GLY A 39 17.11 8.69 27.77
N LEU A 40 17.34 8.12 26.57
CA LEU A 40 17.69 6.71 26.41
C LEU A 40 19.04 6.39 27.10
N GLY A 41 20.03 7.25 26.94
CA GLY A 41 21.32 7.12 27.59
C GLY A 41 21.25 7.16 29.12
N SER A 42 20.41 8.03 29.70
CA SER A 42 20.17 8.06 31.14
C SER A 42 19.43 6.83 31.65
N THR A 43 18.49 6.29 30.87
CA THR A 43 17.76 5.06 31.19
C THR A 43 18.73 3.86 31.24
N VAL A 44 19.63 3.76 30.26
CA VAL A 44 20.65 2.69 30.19
C VAL A 44 21.58 2.78 31.40
N ARG A 45 22.14 3.95 31.69
CA ARG A 45 23.03 4.13 32.87
C ARG A 45 22.32 3.78 34.16
N GLY A 46 21.11 4.28 34.39
CA GLY A 46 20.36 4.00 35.62
C GLY A 46 20.04 2.51 35.81
N ALA A 47 19.78 1.77 34.72
CA ALA A 47 19.57 0.33 34.80
C ALA A 47 20.86 -0.42 35.14
N VAL A 48 21.98 -0.03 34.53
CA VAL A 48 23.30 -0.62 34.84
C VAL A 48 23.72 -0.37 36.29
N GLU A 49 23.48 0.82 36.83
CA GLU A 49 23.80 1.16 38.20
C GLU A 49 22.97 0.35 39.22
N ARG A 50 21.68 0.18 38.97
CA ARG A 50 20.82 -0.71 39.76
C ARG A 50 21.24 -2.17 39.67
N ALA A 51 21.64 -2.64 38.47
CA ALA A 51 22.11 -4.00 38.28
C ALA A 51 23.42 -4.26 39.03
N ARG A 52 24.34 -3.29 39.08
CA ARG A 52 25.57 -3.34 39.93
C ARG A 52 25.26 -3.46 41.39
N LEU A 53 24.33 -2.63 41.87
CA LEU A 53 23.88 -2.68 43.28
C LEU A 53 23.21 -4.03 43.62
N ALA A 54 22.60 -4.68 42.64
CA ALA A 54 22.00 -6.00 42.75
C ALA A 54 23.01 -7.16 42.55
N GLY A 55 24.29 -6.85 42.38
CA GLY A 55 25.37 -7.86 42.27
C GLY A 55 25.52 -8.52 40.90
N ALA A 56 25.12 -7.86 39.81
CA ALA A 56 25.27 -8.37 38.45
C ALA A 56 26.76 -8.46 38.04
N GLU A 57 27.13 -9.57 37.41
CA GLU A 57 28.49 -9.85 36.90
C GLU A 57 28.40 -10.37 35.44
N PRO A 58 29.44 -10.22 34.59
CA PRO A 58 30.76 -9.62 34.88
C PRO A 58 30.77 -8.10 34.77
N ALA A 59 31.50 -7.43 35.66
CA ALA A 59 31.60 -5.97 35.73
C ALA A 59 32.06 -5.32 34.42
N ALA A 60 32.95 -5.96 33.66
CA ALA A 60 33.46 -5.45 32.39
C ALA A 60 32.34 -5.27 31.31
N ALA A 61 31.32 -6.12 31.30
CA ALA A 61 30.18 -5.96 30.39
C ALA A 61 29.28 -4.80 30.82
N LEU A 62 29.04 -4.65 32.10
CA LEU A 62 28.29 -3.50 32.67
C LEU A 62 29.01 -2.18 32.40
N ASP A 63 30.35 -2.14 32.46
CA ASP A 63 31.15 -0.95 32.13
C ASP A 63 31.00 -0.55 30.65
N ARG A 64 31.01 -1.52 29.72
CA ARG A 64 30.80 -1.25 28.30
C ARG A 64 29.40 -0.74 28.02
N ILE A 65 28.37 -1.33 28.62
CA ILE A 65 26.98 -0.86 28.47
C ILE A 65 26.83 0.56 29.01
N ALA A 66 27.41 0.85 30.19
CA ALA A 66 27.40 2.19 30.78
C ALA A 66 28.12 3.22 29.91
N ALA A 67 29.30 2.86 29.37
CA ALA A 67 30.08 3.70 28.45
C ALA A 67 29.33 3.99 27.17
N ALA A 68 28.71 2.97 26.56
CA ALA A 68 27.87 3.14 25.38
C ALA A 68 26.62 3.98 25.65
N GLY A 69 26.08 3.96 26.88
CA GLY A 69 24.99 4.82 27.33
C GLY A 69 25.42 6.27 27.61
N HIS A 70 26.73 6.51 27.76
CA HIS A 70 27.25 7.86 28.01
C HIS A 70 27.30 8.66 26.69
N GLY A 71 26.59 9.77 26.65
CA GLY A 71 26.54 10.61 25.44
C GLY A 71 25.66 10.04 24.31
N LEU A 72 24.96 8.90 24.52
CA LEU A 72 24.13 8.26 23.53
C LEU A 72 23.08 9.23 22.90
N ASP A 73 22.46 10.06 23.73
CA ASP A 73 21.45 11.04 23.29
C ASP A 73 22.04 12.21 22.47
N ALA A 74 23.37 12.42 22.52
CA ALA A 74 24.08 13.45 21.76
C ALA A 74 24.68 12.92 20.43
N LEU A 75 24.68 11.62 20.21
CA LEU A 75 25.21 11.04 18.98
C LEU A 75 24.35 11.34 17.74
N PRO A 76 24.93 11.49 16.55
CA PRO A 76 24.19 11.49 15.28
C PRO A 76 23.37 10.20 15.11
N PRO A 77 22.22 10.21 14.39
CA PRO A 77 21.29 9.08 14.31
C PRO A 77 21.95 7.75 13.93
N GLY A 78 22.78 7.70 12.89
CA GLY A 78 23.49 6.48 12.45
C GLY A 78 24.46 5.94 13.48
N LYS A 79 25.20 6.80 14.20
CA LYS A 79 26.09 6.39 15.31
C LYS A 79 25.29 5.96 16.55
N ARG A 80 24.12 6.53 16.77
CA ARG A 80 23.22 6.16 17.87
C ARG A 80 22.67 4.74 17.66
N LEU A 81 22.30 4.36 16.46
CA LEU A 81 21.86 3.01 16.15
C LEU A 81 22.98 1.98 16.38
N ALA A 82 24.21 2.27 15.96
CA ALA A 82 25.37 1.43 16.22
C ALA A 82 25.62 1.23 17.73
N ALA A 83 25.50 2.28 18.53
CA ALA A 83 25.63 2.21 19.98
C ALA A 83 24.51 1.37 20.62
N VAL A 84 23.26 1.47 20.14
CA VAL A 84 22.13 0.63 20.59
C VAL A 84 22.38 -0.85 20.27
N CYS A 85 22.91 -1.16 19.08
CA CYS A 85 23.31 -2.53 18.69
C CYS A 85 24.42 -3.07 19.60
N GLN A 86 25.41 -2.24 19.96
CA GLN A 86 26.49 -2.61 20.88
C GLN A 86 25.95 -2.88 22.28
N ILE A 87 25.06 -2.03 22.80
CA ILE A 87 24.38 -2.23 24.08
C ILE A 87 23.63 -3.56 24.09
N ALA A 88 22.91 -3.89 23.03
CA ALA A 88 22.21 -5.16 22.91
C ALA A 88 23.20 -6.36 22.89
N ALA A 89 24.33 -6.23 22.20
CA ALA A 89 25.35 -7.27 22.15
C ALA A 89 25.99 -7.55 23.52
N ASP A 90 26.33 -6.50 24.27
CA ASP A 90 26.88 -6.62 25.61
C ASP A 90 25.81 -7.11 26.61
N LEU A 91 24.57 -6.68 26.48
CA LEU A 91 23.44 -7.14 27.31
C LEU A 91 23.19 -8.65 27.14
N GLY A 92 23.32 -9.17 25.91
CA GLY A 92 23.21 -10.60 25.61
C GLY A 92 24.31 -11.48 26.23
N THR A 93 25.38 -10.89 26.79
CA THR A 93 26.41 -11.63 27.58
C THR A 93 26.01 -11.75 29.06
N LEU A 94 25.03 -10.96 29.51
CA LEU A 94 24.63 -10.88 30.93
C LEU A 94 23.26 -11.55 31.18
N VAL A 95 22.33 -11.44 30.19
CA VAL A 95 20.97 -11.98 30.29
C VAL A 95 20.52 -12.54 28.95
N PRO A 96 19.68 -13.62 28.93
CA PRO A 96 19.10 -14.13 27.70
C PRO A 96 18.28 -13.06 26.99
N LEU A 97 18.58 -12.79 25.72
CA LEU A 97 17.87 -11.80 24.91
C LEU A 97 16.64 -12.43 24.24
N PRO A 98 15.54 -11.71 24.12
CA PRO A 98 14.46 -12.05 23.19
C PRO A 98 14.95 -12.05 21.73
N ALA A 99 14.35 -12.86 20.86
CA ALA A 99 14.81 -13.10 19.48
C ALA A 99 15.01 -11.80 18.65
N ASP A 100 14.18 -10.79 18.86
CA ASP A 100 14.29 -9.50 18.19
C ASP A 100 15.51 -8.67 18.65
N LEU A 101 15.89 -8.73 19.91
CA LEU A 101 17.10 -8.10 20.43
C LEU A 101 18.36 -8.93 20.15
N GLU A 102 18.24 -10.24 20.01
CA GLU A 102 19.35 -11.11 19.64
C GLU A 102 19.84 -10.85 18.20
N LEU A 103 18.92 -10.57 17.28
CA LEU A 103 19.26 -10.13 15.92
C LEU A 103 20.08 -8.82 15.91
N LEU A 104 19.79 -7.91 16.83
CA LEU A 104 20.56 -6.67 17.01
C LEU A 104 21.92 -6.91 17.63
N ALA A 105 21.99 -7.78 18.62
CA ALA A 105 23.25 -8.18 19.25
C ALA A 105 24.23 -8.76 18.21
N ARG A 106 23.74 -9.52 17.23
CA ARG A 106 24.55 -10.05 16.12
C ARG A 106 25.15 -8.92 15.26
N ARG A 107 24.42 -7.84 15.01
CA ARG A 107 24.90 -6.66 14.26
C ARG A 107 26.00 -5.90 15.02
N GLY A 108 25.92 -5.83 16.35
CA GLY A 108 26.94 -5.19 17.20
C GLY A 108 28.24 -6.00 17.37
N ARG A 109 28.26 -7.30 17.04
CA ARG A 109 29.43 -8.20 17.16
C ARG A 109 30.31 -8.23 15.91
N ILE A 110 29.98 -7.53 14.84
CA ILE A 110 30.84 -7.43 13.65
C ILE A 110 31.92 -6.39 13.97
N PRO A 111 33.20 -6.76 14.10
CA PRO A 111 34.28 -5.80 14.36
C PRO A 111 34.39 -4.87 13.16
N ALA A 112 34.50 -3.57 13.43
CA ALA A 112 34.90 -2.59 12.42
C ALA A 112 36.27 -3.05 11.88
N SER A 113 36.32 -3.31 10.57
CA SER A 113 37.53 -3.80 9.89
C SER A 113 38.69 -2.82 10.14
N PRO A 114 39.83 -3.24 10.71
CA PRO A 114 40.98 -2.39 10.82
C PRO A 114 41.61 -2.15 9.44
N ALA A 115 42.06 -0.93 9.23
CA ALA A 115 42.82 -0.55 8.03
C ALA A 115 43.99 -1.52 7.81
N ALA A 116 44.07 -2.09 6.60
CA ALA A 116 45.11 -3.05 6.23
C ALA A 116 46.46 -2.35 6.09
N PRO A 117 47.55 -2.94 6.59
CA PRO A 117 48.90 -2.52 6.23
C PRO A 117 49.28 -3.08 4.85
N GLU A 118 50.00 -2.26 4.08
CA GLU A 118 50.60 -2.63 2.81
C GLU A 118 51.57 -3.79 2.95
N GLY A 119 51.31 -4.91 2.30
CA GLY A 119 52.17 -6.08 2.22
C GLY A 119 52.08 -6.78 0.88
N ARG A 120 53.16 -6.72 0.09
CA ARG A 120 53.36 -7.42 -1.19
C ARG A 120 53.10 -8.91 -1.07
N VAL A 121 52.30 -9.48 -1.98
CA VAL A 121 52.21 -10.92 -2.25
C VAL A 121 52.29 -11.19 -3.76
N PRO A 122 52.95 -12.25 -4.23
CA PRO A 122 53.39 -12.42 -5.62
C PRO A 122 52.26 -12.97 -6.53
N SER A 123 52.40 -12.65 -7.82
CA SER A 123 51.46 -12.95 -8.90
C SER A 123 51.38 -14.45 -9.20
N PRO A 124 50.19 -15.04 -9.43
CA PRO A 124 50.06 -16.29 -10.18
C PRO A 124 49.87 -16.02 -11.69
N PRO A 125 50.06 -17.03 -12.56
CA PRO A 125 50.33 -16.85 -13.99
C PRO A 125 49.12 -16.53 -14.84
N ALA A 126 49.40 -15.92 -15.96
CA ALA A 126 48.48 -15.44 -16.95
C ALA A 126 47.50 -16.49 -17.53
N HIS A 127 46.20 -16.23 -17.42
CA HIS A 127 45.22 -16.79 -18.33
C HIS A 127 44.48 -15.68 -19.05
N VAL A 128 44.61 -15.74 -20.37
CA VAL A 128 43.79 -15.20 -21.45
C VAL A 128 42.94 -13.96 -21.15
N ALA A 129 43.39 -12.83 -21.73
CA ALA A 129 42.69 -11.56 -21.76
C ALA A 129 41.32 -11.65 -22.41
N SER A 130 40.28 -11.53 -21.60
CA SER A 130 38.98 -11.07 -22.02
C SER A 130 39.04 -9.55 -22.04
N ALA A 131 38.74 -8.95 -23.18
CA ALA A 131 38.77 -7.50 -23.38
C ALA A 131 37.86 -6.77 -22.41
N SER A 132 38.44 -5.90 -21.58
CA SER A 132 37.71 -4.98 -20.72
C SER A 132 36.84 -4.06 -21.56
N PRO A 133 35.57 -3.78 -21.18
CA PRO A 133 34.75 -2.81 -21.87
C PRO A 133 35.40 -1.40 -21.76
N PRO A 134 35.22 -0.53 -22.75
CA PRO A 134 35.86 0.78 -22.81
C PRO A 134 35.43 1.62 -21.58
N LYS A 135 36.39 2.18 -20.87
CA LYS A 135 36.15 3.13 -19.78
C LYS A 135 35.48 4.37 -20.33
N VAL A 136 34.24 4.63 -19.90
CA VAL A 136 33.49 5.86 -20.15
C VAL A 136 34.25 7.06 -19.58
N PRO A 137 34.30 8.21 -20.27
CA PRO A 137 35.01 9.40 -19.81
C PRO A 137 34.54 9.86 -18.43
N SER A 138 35.45 10.09 -17.53
CA SER A 138 35.23 10.53 -16.14
C SER A 138 34.50 11.88 -16.00
N SER A 139 34.36 12.66 -17.05
CA SER A 139 33.74 13.99 -17.09
C SER A 139 32.21 13.96 -16.81
N ASP A 140 31.47 12.97 -17.31
CA ASP A 140 30.01 12.91 -17.15
C ASP A 140 29.58 12.57 -15.71
N ARG A 141 30.35 11.74 -15.03
CA ARG A 141 30.05 11.38 -13.63
C ARG A 141 30.27 12.57 -12.69
N VAL A 142 31.35 13.31 -12.87
CA VAL A 142 31.66 14.51 -12.06
C VAL A 142 30.57 15.56 -12.25
N GLY A 143 30.17 15.81 -13.48
CA GLY A 143 29.11 16.78 -13.79
C GLY A 143 27.73 16.35 -13.22
N ARG A 144 27.41 15.05 -13.16
CA ARG A 144 26.17 14.55 -12.51
C ARG A 144 26.22 14.76 -10.99
N VAL A 145 27.33 14.46 -10.34
CA VAL A 145 27.51 14.65 -8.89
C VAL A 145 27.35 16.12 -8.52
N GLU A 146 27.99 17.01 -9.24
CA GLU A 146 27.91 18.46 -9.00
C GLU A 146 26.47 18.99 -9.18
N ARG A 147 25.77 18.57 -10.25
CA ARG A 147 24.36 18.93 -10.46
C ARG A 147 23.48 18.44 -9.32
N ARG A 148 23.66 17.20 -8.85
CA ARG A 148 22.91 16.66 -7.71
C ARG A 148 23.19 17.41 -6.42
N GLN A 149 24.44 17.79 -6.16
CA GLN A 149 24.78 18.59 -4.98
C GLN A 149 24.04 19.95 -5.01
N ARG A 150 23.96 20.60 -6.17
CA ARG A 150 23.20 21.84 -6.32
C ARG A 150 21.70 21.64 -6.13
N LEU A 151 21.12 20.54 -6.60
CA LEU A 151 19.73 20.20 -6.40
C LEU A 151 19.42 19.83 -4.94
N ALA A 152 20.38 19.25 -4.23
CA ALA A 152 20.26 18.92 -2.80
C ALA A 152 20.41 20.17 -1.88
N THR A 153 20.65 21.37 -2.45
CA THR A 153 20.75 22.61 -1.67
C THR A 153 19.48 22.81 -0.83
N PRO A 154 19.61 23.02 0.50
CA PRO A 154 18.45 23.33 1.33
C PRO A 154 17.77 24.63 0.90
N LEU A 155 16.45 24.68 0.91
CA LEU A 155 15.71 25.90 0.55
C LEU A 155 16.09 27.11 1.42
N ALA A 156 16.49 26.86 2.66
CA ALA A 156 16.99 27.89 3.55
C ALA A 156 18.30 28.56 3.08
N ALA A 157 19.10 27.85 2.28
CA ALA A 157 20.36 28.36 1.73
C ALA A 157 20.20 29.06 0.36
N VAL A 158 19.01 29.00 -0.25
CA VAL A 158 18.74 29.69 -1.51
C VAL A 158 18.57 31.19 -1.23
N PRO A 159 19.39 32.09 -1.84
CA PRO A 159 19.32 33.51 -1.58
C PRO A 159 17.97 34.12 -1.92
N ALA A 160 17.57 35.16 -1.19
CA ALA A 160 16.38 36.00 -1.46
C ALA A 160 15.03 35.21 -1.53
N VAL A 161 14.93 34.08 -0.82
CA VAL A 161 13.67 33.36 -0.67
C VAL A 161 12.85 34.00 0.44
N HIS A 162 11.64 34.47 0.12
CA HIS A 162 10.73 35.03 1.11
C HIS A 162 10.34 33.95 2.16
N PRO A 163 10.35 34.29 3.48
CA PRO A 163 10.10 33.30 4.53
C PRO A 163 8.77 32.51 4.39
N ALA A 164 7.69 33.19 4.01
CA ALA A 164 6.35 32.59 3.96
C ALA A 164 6.20 31.43 2.93
N PRO A 165 6.58 31.57 1.64
CA PRO A 165 6.52 30.45 0.71
C PRO A 165 7.52 29.34 1.06
N ARG A 166 8.66 29.68 1.67
CA ARG A 166 9.61 28.68 2.15
C ARG A 166 8.99 27.83 3.29
N ALA A 167 8.42 28.50 4.30
CA ALA A 167 7.78 27.81 5.41
C ALA A 167 6.67 26.85 4.96
N LEU A 168 5.88 27.24 3.94
CA LEU A 168 4.86 26.38 3.35
C LEU A 168 5.47 25.10 2.72
N LEU A 169 6.57 25.22 1.99
CA LEU A 169 7.26 24.08 1.39
C LEU A 169 7.89 23.18 2.46
N GLU A 170 8.53 23.75 3.47
CA GLU A 170 9.13 23.05 4.61
C GLU A 170 8.08 22.29 5.44
N GLU A 171 6.90 22.89 5.70
CA GLU A 171 5.75 22.24 6.36
C GLU A 171 5.25 21.01 5.58
N ARG A 172 5.41 21.03 4.26
CA ARG A 172 5.08 19.92 3.36
C ARG A 172 6.23 18.93 3.15
N GLY A 173 7.29 19.01 3.95
CA GLY A 173 8.46 18.15 3.85
C GLY A 173 9.36 18.44 2.64
N ARG A 174 9.17 19.58 1.96
CA ARG A 174 10.00 19.97 0.81
C ARG A 174 11.16 20.86 1.30
N LEU A 175 12.25 20.20 1.70
CA LEU A 175 13.38 20.87 2.37
C LEU A 175 14.49 21.30 1.43
N THR A 176 14.60 20.68 0.25
CA THR A 176 15.64 20.93 -0.77
C THR A 176 15.05 21.49 -2.04
N VAL A 177 15.91 22.03 -2.89
CA VAL A 177 15.51 22.50 -4.22
C VAL A 177 14.89 21.37 -5.05
N GLU A 178 15.51 20.18 -5.06
CA GLU A 178 14.97 19.00 -5.77
C GLU A 178 13.57 18.65 -5.29
N SER A 179 13.36 18.53 -3.99
CA SER A 179 12.04 18.23 -3.42
C SER A 179 11.01 19.34 -3.68
N ALA A 180 11.44 20.60 -3.79
CA ALA A 180 10.55 21.70 -4.18
C ALA A 180 10.14 21.62 -5.66
N LEU A 181 11.04 21.23 -6.57
CA LEU A 181 10.71 20.99 -7.98
C LEU A 181 9.73 19.82 -8.17
N GLU A 182 9.68 18.87 -7.24
CA GLU A 182 8.68 17.79 -7.20
C GLU A 182 7.34 18.22 -6.60
N PHE A 183 7.23 19.43 -6.01
CA PHE A 183 5.97 19.99 -5.51
C PHE A 183 5.12 20.53 -6.64
N LEU A 184 4.46 19.64 -7.37
CA LEU A 184 3.72 19.98 -8.59
C LEU A 184 2.39 20.70 -8.32
N PRO A 185 1.95 21.58 -9.25
CA PRO A 185 0.65 22.23 -9.17
C PRO A 185 -0.52 21.24 -9.19
N ARG A 186 -1.62 21.57 -8.53
CA ARG A 186 -2.89 20.83 -8.60
C ARG A 186 -3.80 21.30 -9.75
N ALA A 187 -3.61 22.54 -10.20
CA ALA A 187 -4.39 23.17 -11.26
C ALA A 187 -3.61 24.34 -11.87
N TRP A 188 -4.10 24.87 -12.96
CA TRP A 188 -3.52 26.04 -13.63
C TRP A 188 -4.62 27.02 -13.99
N GLN A 189 -4.24 28.30 -14.11
CA GLN A 189 -5.09 29.38 -14.57
C GLN A 189 -4.47 30.00 -15.81
N ASP A 190 -5.23 30.09 -16.89
CA ASP A 190 -4.79 30.84 -18.07
C ASP A 190 -4.86 32.35 -17.80
N ARG A 191 -3.73 32.98 -17.75
CA ARG A 191 -3.59 34.43 -17.57
C ARG A 191 -2.91 35.07 -18.77
N THR A 192 -3.01 34.43 -19.94
CA THR A 192 -2.46 34.95 -21.21
C THR A 192 -3.37 36.02 -21.81
N VAL A 193 -4.68 35.96 -21.60
CA VAL A 193 -5.68 36.82 -22.19
C VAL A 193 -6.11 37.89 -21.19
N VAL A 194 -5.71 39.14 -21.46
CA VAL A 194 -6.17 40.32 -20.73
C VAL A 194 -7.41 40.88 -21.43
N ARG A 195 -8.52 40.98 -20.72
CA ARG A 195 -9.79 41.53 -21.23
C ARG A 195 -10.00 42.99 -20.82
N ARG A 196 -10.71 43.73 -21.61
CA ARG A 196 -11.18 45.08 -21.20
C ARG A 196 -12.29 44.99 -20.13
N ALA A 197 -12.32 45.94 -19.25
CA ALA A 197 -13.36 45.95 -18.19
C ALA A 197 -14.81 45.89 -18.74
N SER A 198 -15.04 46.39 -19.99
CA SER A 198 -16.29 46.26 -20.70
C SER A 198 -16.67 44.83 -21.14
N GLU A 199 -15.70 43.99 -21.37
CA GLU A 199 -15.86 42.59 -21.84
C GLU A 199 -16.02 41.59 -20.72
N LEU A 200 -15.87 42.01 -19.46
CA LEU A 200 -15.96 41.14 -18.31
C LEU A 200 -17.40 40.63 -18.11
N ARG A 201 -17.55 39.32 -17.84
CA ARG A 201 -18.86 38.68 -17.57
C ARG A 201 -18.95 38.30 -16.10
N THR A 202 -20.09 38.56 -15.49
CA THR A 202 -20.36 38.17 -14.11
C THR A 202 -20.34 36.63 -13.97
N GLY A 203 -19.69 36.13 -12.93
CA GLY A 203 -19.53 34.71 -12.65
C GLY A 203 -18.28 34.09 -13.28
N GLU A 204 -17.61 34.74 -14.25
CA GLU A 204 -16.40 34.23 -14.89
C GLU A 204 -15.13 34.78 -14.23
N PRO A 205 -14.06 33.92 -14.13
CA PRO A 205 -12.73 34.43 -13.81
C PRO A 205 -12.20 35.26 -14.99
N ALA A 206 -11.62 36.41 -14.68
CA ALA A 206 -11.09 37.29 -15.71
C ALA A 206 -9.86 38.06 -15.23
N ILE A 207 -9.10 38.55 -16.21
CA ILE A 207 -7.94 39.41 -16.02
C ILE A 207 -8.17 40.71 -16.77
N ALA A 208 -7.92 41.80 -16.09
CA ALA A 208 -8.04 43.13 -16.71
C ALA A 208 -6.92 44.07 -16.26
N VAL A 209 -6.54 45.00 -17.14
CA VAL A 209 -5.75 46.15 -16.78
C VAL A 209 -6.68 47.31 -16.48
N VAL A 210 -6.54 47.86 -15.30
CA VAL A 210 -7.41 48.95 -14.82
C VAL A 210 -6.60 50.03 -14.14
N THR A 211 -7.12 51.28 -14.21
CA THR A 211 -6.48 52.45 -13.55
C THR A 211 -7.17 52.69 -12.21
N VAL A 212 -6.42 52.77 -11.13
CA VAL A 212 -6.90 53.14 -9.80
C VAL A 212 -7.45 54.56 -9.81
N ARG A 213 -8.69 54.74 -9.41
CA ARG A 213 -9.36 56.06 -9.30
C ARG A 213 -9.54 56.49 -7.86
N THR A 214 -9.99 55.60 -7.00
CA THR A 214 -10.30 55.93 -5.61
C THR A 214 -9.91 54.77 -4.69
N VAL A 215 -9.42 55.09 -3.50
CA VAL A 215 -9.06 54.11 -2.48
C VAL A 215 -9.81 54.48 -1.19
N ARG A 216 -10.72 53.61 -0.72
CA ARG A 216 -11.56 53.90 0.45
C ARG A 216 -11.51 52.71 1.43
N SER A 217 -11.14 52.98 2.67
CA SER A 217 -11.27 52.03 3.77
C SER A 217 -12.61 52.25 4.47
N GLN A 218 -13.35 51.16 4.66
CA GLN A 218 -14.66 51.15 5.33
C GLN A 218 -14.71 50.01 6.35
N ARG A 219 -15.67 50.09 7.29
CA ARG A 219 -15.98 48.96 8.18
C ARG A 219 -17.27 48.30 7.75
N MET A 220 -17.26 46.98 7.71
CA MET A 220 -18.50 46.20 7.49
C MET A 220 -19.41 46.28 8.71
N ARG A 221 -20.67 45.90 8.57
CA ARG A 221 -21.61 45.79 9.71
C ARG A 221 -21.09 44.88 10.83
N SER A 222 -20.24 43.92 10.51
CA SER A 222 -19.55 43.02 11.45
C SER A 222 -18.35 43.65 12.17
N GLY A 223 -18.10 44.98 11.96
CA GLY A 223 -16.93 45.68 12.52
C GLY A 223 -15.59 45.42 11.81
N LYS A 224 -15.51 44.43 10.92
CA LYS A 224 -14.27 44.07 10.22
C LYS A 224 -13.91 45.10 9.15
N PRO A 225 -12.58 45.40 8.94
CA PRO A 225 -12.15 46.35 7.95
C PRO A 225 -12.36 45.79 6.52
N MET A 226 -12.82 46.67 5.62
CA MET A 226 -12.99 46.39 4.19
C MET A 226 -12.33 47.53 3.40
N LEU A 227 -11.47 47.18 2.47
CA LEU A 227 -10.87 48.14 1.51
C LEU A 227 -11.61 48.02 0.17
N LYS A 228 -12.12 49.12 -0.31
CA LYS A 228 -12.72 49.25 -1.61
C LYS A 228 -11.87 50.16 -2.49
N VAL A 229 -11.37 49.59 -3.61
CA VAL A 229 -10.57 50.32 -4.59
C VAL A 229 -11.43 50.48 -5.83
N GLY A 230 -11.84 51.69 -6.11
CA GLY A 230 -12.56 52.00 -7.35
C GLY A 230 -11.57 52.14 -8.49
N THR A 231 -11.73 51.34 -9.53
CA THR A 231 -10.88 51.34 -10.71
C THR A 231 -11.67 51.54 -11.97
N ALA A 232 -11.04 51.90 -13.06
CA ALA A 232 -11.68 52.03 -14.36
C ALA A 232 -10.77 51.68 -15.52
N ASP A 233 -11.34 51.16 -16.60
CA ASP A 233 -10.72 51.00 -17.90
C ASP A 233 -11.50 51.89 -18.88
N GLY A 234 -10.94 53.03 -19.19
CA GLY A 234 -11.69 54.15 -19.87
C GLY A 234 -12.88 54.59 -19.04
N SER A 235 -14.09 54.43 -19.57
CA SER A 235 -15.36 54.79 -18.92
C SER A 235 -15.96 53.65 -18.09
N THR A 236 -15.47 52.44 -18.26
CA THR A 236 -16.05 51.27 -17.59
C THR A 236 -15.44 51.08 -16.20
N ARG A 237 -16.27 51.09 -15.19
CA ARG A 237 -15.88 50.93 -13.77
C ARG A 237 -15.81 49.47 -13.38
N LEU A 238 -14.75 49.14 -12.59
CA LEU A 238 -14.58 47.88 -11.91
C LEU A 238 -14.14 48.16 -10.47
N ASP A 239 -14.92 47.71 -9.49
CA ASP A 239 -14.56 47.85 -8.08
C ASP A 239 -13.79 46.64 -7.57
N LEU A 240 -12.66 46.84 -6.90
CA LEU A 240 -11.92 45.78 -6.22
C LEU A 240 -12.23 45.85 -4.72
N VAL A 241 -12.67 44.75 -4.16
CA VAL A 241 -13.09 44.68 -2.76
C VAL A 241 -12.21 43.67 -1.99
N PHE A 242 -11.62 44.16 -0.90
CA PHE A 242 -10.78 43.34 -0.03
C PHE A 242 -11.39 43.29 1.38
N PHE A 243 -11.81 42.10 1.81
CA PHE A 243 -12.31 41.89 3.15
C PHE A 243 -11.14 41.65 4.12
N ASN A 244 -11.31 42.05 5.39
CA ASN A 244 -10.27 41.94 6.41
C ASN A 244 -8.91 42.57 5.99
N ALA A 245 -8.97 43.64 5.18
CA ALA A 245 -7.77 44.25 4.63
C ALA A 245 -6.92 44.91 5.72
N PRO A 246 -5.64 44.51 5.90
CA PRO A 246 -4.74 45.17 6.85
C PRO A 246 -4.40 46.58 6.35
N PRO A 247 -4.01 47.49 7.24
CA PRO A 247 -3.76 48.90 6.88
C PRO A 247 -2.67 49.12 5.79
N TRP A 248 -1.68 48.21 5.73
CA TRP A 248 -0.62 48.27 4.73
C TRP A 248 -1.16 48.04 3.29
N ARG A 249 -2.26 47.31 3.13
CA ARG A 249 -2.83 47.01 1.81
C ARG A 249 -3.39 48.29 1.12
N GLN A 250 -3.87 49.25 1.90
CA GLN A 250 -4.30 50.54 1.37
C GLN A 250 -3.16 51.29 0.70
N LYS A 251 -1.94 51.20 1.27
CA LYS A 251 -0.70 51.85 0.74
C LYS A 251 -0.22 51.24 -0.58
N GLN A 252 -0.73 50.07 -0.98
CA GLN A 252 -0.37 49.45 -2.27
C GLN A 252 -1.00 50.14 -3.47
N PHE A 253 -2.05 50.93 -3.26
CA PHE A 253 -2.82 51.54 -4.34
C PHE A 253 -2.62 53.06 -4.37
N THR A 254 -2.14 53.56 -5.50
CA THR A 254 -2.00 55.01 -5.73
C THR A 254 -2.97 55.45 -6.82
N PRO A 255 -3.84 56.44 -6.59
CA PRO A 255 -4.70 56.98 -7.65
C PRO A 255 -3.91 57.40 -8.88
N GLY A 256 -4.37 57.01 -10.08
CA GLY A 256 -3.71 57.23 -11.36
C GLY A 256 -2.82 56.06 -11.81
N GLU A 257 -2.47 55.14 -10.91
CA GLU A 257 -1.64 53.98 -11.22
C GLU A 257 -2.44 52.91 -11.99
N GLN A 258 -1.78 52.30 -12.98
CA GLN A 258 -2.33 51.15 -13.68
C GLN A 258 -1.95 49.86 -12.96
N VAL A 259 -2.95 49.03 -12.72
CA VAL A 259 -2.80 47.71 -12.06
C VAL A 259 -3.43 46.64 -12.93
N LEU A 260 -2.79 45.48 -12.94
CA LEU A 260 -3.31 44.25 -13.52
C LEU A 260 -4.03 43.48 -12.40
N VAL A 261 -5.29 43.13 -12.66
CA VAL A 261 -6.15 42.45 -11.67
C VAL A 261 -6.64 41.10 -12.20
N SER A 262 -6.69 40.10 -11.33
CA SER A 262 -7.24 38.78 -11.65
C SER A 262 -8.17 38.33 -10.54
N GLY A 263 -9.38 37.92 -10.91
CA GLY A 263 -10.37 37.42 -9.97
C GLY A 263 -11.68 37.02 -10.66
N VAL A 264 -12.63 36.49 -9.89
CA VAL A 264 -13.98 36.23 -10.38
C VAL A 264 -14.77 37.53 -10.38
N VAL A 265 -15.38 37.83 -11.49
CA VAL A 265 -16.21 39.04 -11.67
C VAL A 265 -17.55 38.81 -10.98
N GLY A 266 -17.88 39.60 -10.00
CA GLY A 266 -19.20 39.65 -9.32
C GLY A 266 -19.97 40.92 -9.66
N GLU A 267 -21.17 41.00 -9.12
CA GLU A 267 -22.00 42.16 -9.20
C GLU A 267 -22.00 42.91 -7.85
N GLY A 268 -21.67 44.19 -7.88
CA GLY A 268 -21.65 45.06 -6.71
C GLY A 268 -22.91 45.88 -6.59
N PHE A 269 -22.96 46.71 -5.55
CA PHE A 269 -24.08 47.61 -5.30
C PHE A 269 -24.26 48.59 -6.47
N GLY A 270 -25.50 48.69 -6.98
CA GLY A 270 -25.85 49.58 -8.11
C GLY A 270 -25.45 49.03 -9.49
N GLY A 271 -25.30 47.71 -9.65
CA GLY A 271 -24.98 47.09 -10.94
C GLY A 271 -23.53 47.27 -11.40
N VAL A 272 -22.65 47.79 -10.56
CA VAL A 272 -21.22 47.95 -10.87
C VAL A 272 -20.52 46.61 -10.73
N ARG A 273 -19.76 46.24 -11.78
CA ARG A 273 -18.92 45.02 -11.71
C ARG A 273 -17.88 45.15 -10.59
N GLN A 274 -17.69 44.09 -9.85
CA GLN A 274 -16.68 44.03 -8.78
C GLN A 274 -15.87 42.73 -8.80
N MET A 275 -14.66 42.76 -8.31
CA MET A 275 -13.86 41.57 -7.98
C MET A 275 -13.64 41.54 -6.47
N ALA A 276 -14.02 40.41 -5.83
CA ALA A 276 -13.79 40.19 -4.41
C ALA A 276 -12.42 39.46 -4.22
N GLN A 277 -11.56 40.00 -3.36
CA GLN A 277 -10.22 39.49 -3.07
C GLN A 277 -9.38 39.21 -4.35
N PRO A 278 -9.33 40.13 -5.35
CA PRO A 278 -8.55 39.91 -6.54
C PRO A 278 -7.04 39.86 -6.24
N GLU A 279 -6.30 39.11 -7.05
CA GLU A 279 -4.87 39.28 -7.15
C GLU A 279 -4.55 40.54 -7.92
N VAL A 280 -3.59 41.31 -7.42
CA VAL A 280 -3.23 42.62 -8.01
C VAL A 280 -1.73 42.70 -8.18
N GLU A 281 -1.27 43.15 -9.35
CA GLU A 281 0.12 43.40 -9.65
C GLU A 281 0.27 44.79 -10.33
N LYS A 282 1.31 45.55 -9.99
CA LYS A 282 1.58 46.84 -10.58
C LYS A 282 2.22 46.66 -11.95
N LEU A 283 1.74 47.40 -12.94
CA LEU A 283 2.32 47.43 -14.28
C LEU A 283 3.70 48.15 -14.23
N GLY A 284 4.74 47.49 -14.72
CA GLY A 284 6.10 48.04 -14.80
C GLY A 284 7.14 47.46 -13.84
N GLU A 285 6.78 46.53 -12.95
CA GLU A 285 7.72 45.88 -12.02
C GLU A 285 8.34 44.57 -12.58
N GLY A 286 8.87 44.57 -13.82
CA GLY A 286 9.67 43.49 -14.36
C GLY A 286 8.89 42.28 -14.93
N ASP A 287 9.54 41.14 -15.20
CA ASP A 287 8.94 39.92 -15.78
C ASP A 287 7.98 39.23 -14.75
N SER A 288 6.68 39.36 -15.01
CA SER A 288 5.66 38.87 -14.12
C SER A 288 5.59 37.35 -14.05
N ALA A 289 5.71 36.77 -12.85
CA ALA A 289 5.44 35.36 -12.60
C ALA A 289 3.96 35.02 -12.57
N ASN A 290 3.08 36.02 -12.54
CA ASN A 290 1.65 35.87 -12.27
C ASN A 290 0.74 36.20 -13.46
N PHE A 291 1.28 36.82 -14.51
CA PHE A 291 0.50 37.30 -15.65
C PHE A 291 1.21 37.09 -16.99
N GLY A 292 0.46 37.14 -18.09
CA GLY A 292 0.96 36.93 -19.45
C GLY A 292 1.32 35.47 -19.76
N ARG A 293 0.96 34.56 -18.92
CA ARG A 293 1.22 33.12 -19.03
C ARG A 293 0.19 32.26 -18.32
N ILE A 294 0.24 30.97 -18.54
CA ILE A 294 -0.47 30.00 -17.69
C ILE A 294 0.25 29.92 -16.34
N VAL A 295 -0.48 30.14 -15.25
CA VAL A 295 0.09 30.18 -13.90
C VAL A 295 -0.35 28.99 -13.06
N PRO A 296 0.55 28.39 -12.25
CA PRO A 296 0.25 27.26 -11.41
C PRO A 296 -0.57 27.65 -10.17
N VAL A 297 -1.42 26.70 -9.74
CA VAL A 297 -2.12 26.70 -8.44
C VAL A 297 -1.61 25.52 -7.64
N TYR A 298 -0.82 25.79 -6.60
CA TYR A 298 -0.22 24.77 -5.77
C TYR A 298 -1.18 24.26 -4.69
N PRO A 299 -0.99 23.00 -4.19
CA PRO A 299 -1.75 22.48 -3.05
C PRO A 299 -1.51 23.31 -1.79
N GLY A 300 -2.59 23.69 -1.07
CA GLY A 300 -2.51 24.49 0.16
C GLY A 300 -3.90 24.83 0.68
N PRO A 301 -4.00 25.49 1.86
CA PRO A 301 -5.24 26.07 2.32
C PRO A 301 -5.81 27.05 1.29
N ALA A 302 -7.13 27.27 1.27
CA ALA A 302 -7.81 28.07 0.27
C ALA A 302 -7.27 29.51 0.10
N ASP A 303 -6.66 30.05 1.17
CA ASP A 303 -6.08 31.41 1.18
C ASP A 303 -4.65 31.50 0.60
N TYR A 304 -4.04 30.39 0.22
CA TYR A 304 -2.67 30.33 -0.28
C TYR A 304 -2.58 30.36 -1.82
N GLN A 305 -3.34 31.20 -2.48
CA GLN A 305 -3.02 31.62 -3.86
C GLN A 305 -1.90 32.67 -3.82
N HIS A 306 -0.71 32.30 -3.32
CA HIS A 306 0.34 33.26 -3.05
C HIS A 306 1.14 33.60 -4.30
N PRO A 307 1.10 34.85 -4.79
CA PRO A 307 1.99 35.33 -5.83
C PRO A 307 3.49 35.09 -5.51
N ALA A 308 3.85 35.19 -4.22
CA ALA A 308 5.20 34.95 -3.76
C ALA A 308 5.66 33.49 -3.93
N LEU A 309 4.77 32.51 -3.76
CA LEU A 309 5.10 31.10 -4.01
C LEU A 309 5.34 30.84 -5.50
N ARG A 310 4.50 31.40 -6.38
CA ARG A 310 4.72 31.31 -7.84
C ARG A 310 6.04 31.95 -8.27
N LYS A 311 6.39 33.10 -7.68
CA LYS A 311 7.65 33.79 -7.95
C LYS A 311 8.85 32.95 -7.52
N LEU A 312 8.77 32.33 -6.34
CA LEU A 312 9.79 31.39 -5.88
C LEU A 312 9.90 30.19 -6.82
N MET A 313 8.79 29.53 -7.12
CA MET A 313 8.77 28.32 -7.96
C MET A 313 9.23 28.63 -9.40
N LYS A 314 8.85 29.77 -9.96
CA LYS A 314 9.36 30.22 -11.27
C LYS A 314 10.88 30.30 -11.27
N ARG A 315 11.43 30.96 -10.27
CA ARG A 315 12.89 31.08 -10.12
C ARG A 315 13.55 29.71 -9.94
N LEU A 316 13.01 28.83 -9.07
CA LEU A 316 13.58 27.51 -8.86
C LEU A 316 13.55 26.67 -10.15
N VAL A 317 12.47 26.74 -10.91
CA VAL A 317 12.33 26.03 -12.19
C VAL A 317 13.32 26.59 -13.21
N GLU A 318 13.44 27.91 -13.38
CA GLU A 318 14.35 28.53 -14.36
C GLU A 318 15.83 28.27 -14.03
N GLU A 319 16.22 28.36 -12.76
CA GLU A 319 17.62 28.22 -12.33
C GLU A 319 18.06 26.76 -12.19
N TYR A 320 17.16 25.85 -11.72
CA TYR A 320 17.53 24.50 -11.29
C TYR A 320 16.92 23.36 -12.12
N ALA A 321 15.79 23.55 -12.82
CA ALA A 321 15.28 22.48 -13.67
C ALA A 321 16.28 22.04 -14.77
N PRO A 322 17.10 22.93 -15.40
CA PRO A 322 18.13 22.50 -16.34
C PRO A 322 19.24 21.64 -15.73
N LEU A 323 19.37 21.63 -14.39
CA LEU A 323 20.35 20.80 -13.68
C LEU A 323 19.81 19.39 -13.37
N VAL A 324 18.52 19.16 -13.54
CA VAL A 324 17.90 17.86 -13.28
C VAL A 324 18.53 16.80 -14.18
N VAL A 325 18.98 15.72 -13.54
CA VAL A 325 19.66 14.62 -14.25
C VAL A 325 18.60 13.76 -14.95
N GLU A 326 18.84 13.44 -16.21
CA GLU A 326 18.05 12.46 -16.94
C GLU A 326 18.40 11.05 -16.42
N GLU A 327 17.40 10.32 -15.95
CA GLU A 327 17.58 9.03 -15.30
C GLU A 327 17.06 7.85 -16.14
N LEU A 328 16.21 8.13 -17.14
CA LEU A 328 15.80 7.11 -18.11
C LEU A 328 16.86 6.93 -19.21
N PRO A 329 17.15 5.67 -19.60
CA PRO A 329 17.99 5.42 -20.76
C PRO A 329 17.45 6.12 -22.02
N ALA A 330 18.35 6.71 -22.81
CA ALA A 330 17.99 7.47 -24.03
C ALA A 330 17.13 6.64 -25.00
N GLN A 331 17.49 5.36 -25.19
CA GLN A 331 16.76 4.45 -26.08
C GLN A 331 15.30 4.24 -25.64
N ILE A 332 15.02 4.18 -24.33
CA ILE A 332 13.67 4.03 -23.82
C ILE A 332 12.88 5.33 -24.05
N ARG A 333 13.50 6.46 -23.73
CA ARG A 333 12.89 7.78 -23.91
C ARG A 333 12.53 8.05 -25.37
N GLU A 334 13.43 7.78 -26.30
CA GLU A 334 13.22 7.95 -27.75
C GLU A 334 12.14 7.00 -28.29
N ARG A 335 12.20 5.71 -27.93
CA ARG A 335 11.20 4.72 -28.37
C ARG A 335 9.79 5.08 -27.90
N ARG A 336 9.62 5.64 -26.68
CA ARG A 336 8.33 6.01 -26.11
C ARG A 336 7.91 7.45 -26.41
N GLY A 337 8.75 8.22 -27.13
CA GLY A 337 8.49 9.62 -27.45
C GLY A 337 8.31 10.49 -26.19
N LEU A 338 9.13 10.25 -25.14
CA LEU A 338 9.02 10.96 -23.86
C LEU A 338 9.89 12.21 -23.86
N LEU A 339 9.39 13.28 -23.25
CA LEU A 339 10.15 14.50 -22.98
C LEU A 339 11.39 14.21 -22.11
N GLY A 340 12.39 15.10 -22.13
CA GLY A 340 13.44 15.09 -21.14
C GLY A 340 12.89 15.42 -19.74
N ARG A 341 13.52 14.89 -18.66
CA ARG A 341 13.04 15.10 -17.28
C ARG A 341 13.00 16.58 -16.90
N ALA A 342 14.05 17.34 -17.23
CA ALA A 342 14.13 18.77 -16.97
C ALA A 342 12.98 19.55 -17.63
N GLU A 343 12.71 19.25 -18.90
CA GLU A 343 11.64 19.86 -19.69
C GLU A 343 10.26 19.48 -19.13
N ALA A 344 10.06 18.21 -18.78
CA ALA A 344 8.80 17.76 -18.21
C ALA A 344 8.49 18.45 -16.88
N ILE A 345 9.47 18.63 -16.00
CA ILE A 345 9.32 19.41 -14.76
C ILE A 345 8.97 20.86 -15.06
N ALA A 346 9.71 21.50 -15.96
CA ALA A 346 9.47 22.91 -16.31
C ALA A 346 8.07 23.12 -16.87
N GLN A 347 7.62 22.28 -17.81
CA GLN A 347 6.29 22.35 -18.40
C GLN A 347 5.16 21.92 -17.43
N ALA A 348 5.43 21.02 -16.50
CA ALA A 348 4.46 20.67 -15.45
C ALA A 348 4.18 21.85 -14.52
N HIS A 349 5.17 22.69 -14.22
CA HIS A 349 4.97 23.90 -13.43
C HIS A 349 4.40 25.05 -14.26
N PHE A 350 4.99 25.34 -15.42
CA PHE A 350 4.64 26.46 -16.28
C PHE A 350 4.42 25.97 -17.71
N PRO A 351 3.24 25.42 -18.00
CA PRO A 351 2.94 24.92 -19.33
C PRO A 351 2.93 26.03 -20.38
N PRO A 352 3.28 25.73 -21.64
CA PRO A 352 3.25 26.69 -22.73
C PRO A 352 1.84 27.22 -22.99
N ALA A 353 1.76 28.41 -23.61
CA ALA A 353 0.45 28.98 -24.00
C ALA A 353 -0.29 28.02 -24.94
N GLY A 354 -1.62 27.95 -24.79
CA GLY A 354 -2.47 27.04 -25.55
C GLY A 354 -2.56 25.60 -24.99
N THR A 355 -1.89 25.30 -23.88
CA THR A 355 -2.05 24.00 -23.22
C THR A 355 -3.50 23.81 -22.75
N ASP A 356 -4.08 22.62 -23.03
CA ASP A 356 -5.37 22.20 -22.50
C ASP A 356 -5.30 22.04 -20.97
N LEU A 357 -5.87 22.99 -20.26
CA LEU A 357 -5.83 23.02 -18.79
C LEU A 357 -6.67 21.92 -18.13
N LEU A 358 -7.71 21.41 -18.81
CA LEU A 358 -8.48 20.28 -18.29
C LEU A 358 -7.66 19.00 -18.35
N ARG A 359 -6.96 18.77 -19.45
CA ARG A 359 -6.01 17.65 -19.57
C ARG A 359 -4.83 17.79 -18.59
N ALA A 360 -4.33 19.01 -18.39
CA ALA A 360 -3.27 19.25 -17.41
C ALA A 360 -3.74 18.94 -15.98
N ALA A 361 -4.93 19.43 -15.60
CA ALA A 361 -5.53 19.15 -14.29
C ALA A 361 -5.81 17.65 -14.07
N ALA A 362 -6.19 16.95 -15.13
CA ALA A 362 -6.32 15.49 -15.13
C ALA A 362 -4.98 14.75 -15.19
N ARG A 363 -3.83 15.48 -15.22
CA ARG A 363 -2.47 14.93 -15.38
C ARG A 363 -2.29 14.06 -16.63
N ALA A 364 -3.00 14.39 -17.71
CA ALA A 364 -3.04 13.64 -18.98
C ALA A 364 -2.27 14.32 -20.12
N THR A 365 -1.32 15.22 -19.80
CA THR A 365 -0.42 15.88 -20.76
C THR A 365 0.94 15.17 -20.80
N GLU A 366 1.71 15.46 -21.86
CA GLU A 366 3.04 14.84 -22.07
C GLU A 366 4.01 14.99 -20.90
N PRO A 367 4.14 16.15 -20.23
CA PRO A 367 4.96 16.27 -19.03
C PRO A 367 4.58 15.29 -17.93
N PHE A 368 3.28 15.14 -17.66
CA PHE A 368 2.78 14.21 -16.64
C PHE A 368 2.94 12.75 -17.06
N ARG A 369 2.73 12.43 -18.35
CA ARG A 369 3.04 11.09 -18.88
C ARG A 369 4.51 10.73 -18.68
N ARG A 370 5.44 11.68 -18.93
CA ARG A 370 6.87 11.49 -18.71
C ARG A 370 7.20 11.18 -17.23
N LEU A 371 6.67 11.99 -16.32
CA LEU A 371 6.94 11.86 -14.89
C LEU A 371 6.30 10.59 -14.31
N ALA A 372 5.07 10.26 -14.71
CA ALA A 372 4.40 9.03 -14.31
C ALA A 372 5.12 7.79 -14.84
N PHE A 373 5.58 7.80 -16.11
CA PHE A 373 6.35 6.71 -16.68
C PHE A 373 7.63 6.45 -15.87
N GLU A 374 8.35 7.49 -15.47
CA GLU A 374 9.57 7.35 -14.68
C GLU A 374 9.32 6.65 -13.33
N GLU A 375 8.32 7.09 -12.59
CA GLU A 375 7.97 6.47 -11.29
C GLU A 375 7.62 5.00 -11.45
N LEU A 376 6.80 4.67 -12.46
CA LEU A 376 6.37 3.31 -12.74
C LEU A 376 7.53 2.45 -13.29
N PHE A 377 8.41 3.02 -14.11
CA PHE A 377 9.57 2.33 -14.66
C PHE A 377 10.55 1.90 -13.57
N PHE A 378 10.92 2.79 -12.64
CA PHE A 378 11.83 2.44 -11.55
C PHE A 378 11.24 1.40 -10.61
N LEU A 379 9.93 1.47 -10.33
CA LEU A 379 9.24 0.41 -9.61
C LEU A 379 9.36 -0.94 -10.33
N GLN A 380 9.04 -0.97 -11.63
CA GLN A 380 9.08 -2.21 -12.43
C GLN A 380 10.50 -2.73 -12.62
N LEU A 381 11.49 -1.85 -12.76
CA LEU A 381 12.90 -2.23 -12.88
C LEU A 381 13.42 -2.89 -11.59
N ALA A 382 13.10 -2.31 -10.43
CA ALA A 382 13.44 -2.91 -9.13
C ALA A 382 12.84 -4.31 -8.97
N LEU A 383 11.58 -4.49 -9.39
CA LEU A 383 10.90 -5.79 -9.36
C LEU A 383 11.48 -6.79 -10.36
N ALA A 384 11.79 -6.36 -11.59
CA ALA A 384 12.36 -7.20 -12.65
C ALA A 384 13.76 -7.72 -12.27
N LEU A 385 14.62 -6.86 -11.73
CA LEU A 385 15.97 -7.23 -11.28
C LEU A 385 15.91 -8.19 -10.08
N ARG A 386 15.00 -7.96 -9.13
CA ARG A 386 14.78 -8.87 -8.00
C ARG A 386 14.31 -10.25 -8.48
N ARG A 387 13.32 -10.27 -9.40
CA ARG A 387 12.81 -11.50 -10.01
C ARG A 387 13.94 -12.29 -10.69
N ARG A 388 14.81 -11.61 -11.44
CA ARG A 388 15.96 -12.24 -12.09
C ARG A 388 16.94 -12.82 -11.07
N GLY A 389 17.19 -12.14 -9.96
CA GLY A 389 18.01 -12.67 -8.87
C GLY A 389 17.48 -14.00 -8.33
N VAL A 390 16.16 -14.07 -8.08
CA VAL A 390 15.48 -15.30 -7.63
C VAL A 390 15.53 -16.41 -8.68
N ARG A 391 15.30 -16.10 -9.96
CA ARG A 391 15.34 -17.10 -11.06
C ARG A 391 16.72 -17.67 -11.35
N ARG A 392 17.82 -17.02 -10.98
CA ARG A 392 19.17 -17.56 -11.09
C ARG A 392 19.46 -18.64 -10.07
N GLU A 393 18.61 -18.82 -9.07
CA GLU A 393 18.76 -19.88 -8.07
C GLU A 393 18.12 -21.18 -8.58
N PRO A 394 18.83 -22.35 -8.48
CA PRO A 394 18.27 -23.60 -8.93
C PRO A 394 17.01 -23.97 -8.13
N GLY A 395 15.92 -24.24 -8.82
CA GLY A 395 14.63 -24.70 -8.29
C GLY A 395 14.42 -26.20 -8.53
N ILE A 396 13.21 -26.65 -8.24
CA ILE A 396 12.77 -28.02 -8.43
C ILE A 396 12.05 -28.12 -9.79
N ALA A 397 12.52 -28.98 -10.70
CA ALA A 397 11.79 -29.28 -11.91
C ALA A 397 10.89 -30.51 -11.67
N PHE A 398 9.58 -30.29 -11.63
CA PHE A 398 8.59 -31.35 -11.49
C PHE A 398 8.28 -31.98 -12.86
N ASP A 399 7.79 -33.23 -12.87
CA ASP A 399 7.27 -33.84 -14.09
C ASP A 399 5.93 -33.17 -14.47
N ALA A 400 5.98 -32.28 -15.44
CA ALA A 400 4.84 -31.57 -15.99
C ALA A 400 4.37 -32.14 -17.33
N SER A 401 4.70 -33.36 -17.67
CA SER A 401 4.25 -34.04 -18.90
C SER A 401 2.72 -34.10 -18.98
N PRO A 402 2.13 -34.20 -20.16
CA PRO A 402 0.69 -34.34 -20.30
C PRO A 402 0.10 -35.50 -19.50
N ALA A 403 0.83 -36.62 -19.40
CA ALA A 403 0.44 -37.77 -18.58
C ALA A 403 0.43 -37.44 -17.07
N ALA A 404 1.48 -36.80 -16.57
CA ALA A 404 1.57 -36.39 -15.18
C ALA A 404 0.47 -35.39 -14.81
N ARG A 405 0.17 -34.42 -15.69
CA ARG A 405 -0.91 -33.45 -15.51
C ARG A 405 -2.29 -34.11 -15.48
N ALA A 406 -2.54 -35.06 -16.37
CA ALA A 406 -3.77 -35.83 -16.37
C ALA A 406 -3.91 -36.64 -15.08
N ALA A 407 -2.85 -37.31 -14.64
CA ALA A 407 -2.82 -38.09 -13.40
C ALA A 407 -3.01 -37.22 -12.15
N ALA A 408 -2.48 -36.00 -12.12
CA ALA A 408 -2.64 -35.04 -11.03
C ALA A 408 -4.09 -34.57 -10.89
N ARG A 409 -4.85 -34.48 -11.98
CA ARG A 409 -6.28 -34.10 -12.00
C ARG A 409 -7.23 -35.24 -11.73
N ALA A 410 -6.81 -36.48 -11.98
CA ALA A 410 -7.68 -37.65 -11.87
C ALA A 410 -8.48 -37.79 -10.56
N PRO A 411 -7.96 -37.37 -9.38
CA PRO A 411 -8.71 -37.46 -8.14
C PRO A 411 -9.85 -36.42 -8.02
N ILE A 412 -9.90 -35.39 -8.88
CA ILE A 412 -10.91 -34.32 -8.79
C ILE A 412 -12.20 -34.81 -9.46
N PRO A 413 -13.37 -34.76 -8.75
CA PRO A 413 -14.60 -35.40 -9.21
C PRO A 413 -15.40 -34.62 -10.26
N PHE A 414 -14.79 -33.60 -10.89
CA PHE A 414 -15.42 -32.76 -11.91
C PHE A 414 -14.43 -32.32 -12.98
N THR A 415 -14.94 -31.90 -14.14
CA THR A 415 -14.14 -31.39 -15.23
C THR A 415 -13.82 -29.91 -15.01
N PHE A 416 -12.58 -29.50 -15.28
CA PHE A 416 -12.16 -28.11 -15.22
C PHE A 416 -12.85 -27.26 -16.29
N THR A 417 -13.16 -26.01 -15.96
CA THR A 417 -13.53 -24.98 -16.95
C THR A 417 -12.32 -24.61 -17.81
N LYS A 418 -12.55 -23.94 -18.93
CA LYS A 418 -11.45 -23.49 -19.80
C LYS A 418 -10.46 -22.58 -19.06
N ALA A 419 -10.96 -21.71 -18.19
CA ALA A 419 -10.12 -20.83 -17.38
C ALA A 419 -9.30 -21.59 -16.32
N GLN A 420 -9.87 -22.62 -15.70
CA GLN A 420 -9.15 -23.48 -14.76
C GLN A 420 -8.09 -24.32 -15.46
N GLU A 421 -8.39 -24.88 -16.67
CA GLU A 421 -7.41 -25.59 -17.49
C GLU A 421 -6.23 -24.69 -17.88
N ARG A 422 -6.51 -23.48 -18.36
CA ARG A 422 -5.48 -22.51 -18.71
C ARG A 422 -4.58 -22.19 -17.50
N ALA A 423 -5.19 -21.86 -16.35
CA ALA A 423 -4.46 -21.55 -15.13
C ALA A 423 -3.59 -22.73 -14.65
N PHE A 424 -4.13 -23.97 -14.70
CA PHE A 424 -3.37 -25.16 -14.35
C PHE A 424 -2.21 -25.43 -15.33
N ALA A 425 -2.43 -25.22 -16.62
CA ALA A 425 -1.39 -25.38 -17.64
C ALA A 425 -0.24 -24.38 -17.44
N GLU A 426 -0.54 -23.11 -17.11
CA GLU A 426 0.47 -22.09 -16.79
C GLU A 426 1.28 -22.45 -15.55
N ILE A 427 0.61 -22.89 -14.47
CA ILE A 427 1.25 -23.34 -13.22
C ILE A 427 2.14 -24.56 -13.50
N ALA A 428 1.63 -25.55 -14.19
CA ALA A 428 2.38 -26.76 -14.51
C ALA A 428 3.60 -26.49 -15.41
N ALA A 429 3.47 -25.54 -16.36
CA ALA A 429 4.59 -25.13 -17.19
C ALA A 429 5.73 -24.48 -16.38
N ASP A 430 5.41 -23.67 -15.36
CA ASP A 430 6.41 -23.10 -14.49
C ASP A 430 7.02 -24.14 -13.55
N MET A 431 6.19 -25.02 -12.95
CA MET A 431 6.67 -26.12 -12.09
C MET A 431 7.60 -27.09 -12.83
N GLY A 432 7.51 -27.19 -14.15
CA GLY A 432 8.40 -28.01 -14.98
C GLY A 432 9.77 -27.38 -15.25
N ARG A 433 10.00 -26.13 -14.87
CA ARG A 433 11.30 -25.43 -15.07
C ARG A 433 12.23 -25.67 -13.88
N PRO A 434 13.55 -25.63 -14.10
CA PRO A 434 14.53 -25.75 -13.01
C PRO A 434 14.72 -24.39 -12.26
N GLU A 435 13.69 -23.60 -12.14
CA GLU A 435 13.66 -22.29 -11.49
C GLU A 435 12.50 -22.26 -10.48
N PRO A 436 12.65 -21.65 -9.30
CA PRO A 436 11.54 -21.58 -8.34
C PRO A 436 10.35 -20.81 -8.89
N MET A 437 9.17 -21.46 -8.89
CA MET A 437 7.94 -20.78 -9.26
C MET A 437 7.45 -19.87 -8.12
N ASN A 438 7.13 -18.63 -8.46
CA ASN A 438 6.37 -17.70 -7.59
C ASN A 438 5.17 -17.19 -8.38
N ARG A 439 3.96 -17.70 -8.11
CA ARG A 439 2.77 -17.37 -8.91
C ARG A 439 1.56 -16.98 -8.07
N LEU A 440 0.82 -15.99 -8.53
CA LEU A 440 -0.44 -15.54 -7.95
C LEU A 440 -1.61 -16.10 -8.78
N LEU A 441 -2.45 -16.92 -8.15
CA LEU A 441 -3.70 -17.42 -8.72
C LEU A 441 -4.87 -16.54 -8.24
N GLN A 442 -5.43 -15.79 -9.18
CA GLN A 442 -6.56 -14.90 -8.93
C GLN A 442 -7.86 -15.48 -9.50
N GLY A 443 -8.95 -15.25 -8.81
CA GLY A 443 -10.27 -15.62 -9.30
C GLY A 443 -11.33 -15.27 -8.27
N ASP A 444 -12.54 -15.11 -8.71
CA ASP A 444 -13.66 -14.76 -7.85
C ASP A 444 -13.95 -15.85 -6.79
N VAL A 445 -14.74 -15.50 -5.79
CA VAL A 445 -15.21 -16.45 -4.76
C VAL A 445 -15.94 -17.60 -5.44
N GLY A 446 -15.49 -18.85 -5.20
CA GLY A 446 -16.08 -20.03 -5.80
C GLY A 446 -15.71 -20.29 -7.27
N SER A 447 -14.69 -19.63 -7.82
CA SER A 447 -14.15 -19.93 -9.19
C SER A 447 -13.37 -21.26 -9.28
N GLY A 448 -13.17 -21.96 -8.13
CA GLY A 448 -12.48 -23.25 -8.08
C GLY A 448 -10.96 -23.16 -7.95
N LYS A 449 -10.40 -22.07 -7.43
CA LYS A 449 -8.96 -21.89 -7.13
C LYS A 449 -8.37 -23.07 -6.36
N THR A 450 -9.08 -23.58 -5.36
CA THR A 450 -8.66 -24.72 -4.52
C THR A 450 -8.45 -25.99 -5.36
N ALA A 451 -9.27 -26.21 -6.37
CA ALA A 451 -9.13 -27.39 -7.25
C ALA A 451 -7.88 -27.31 -8.12
N VAL A 452 -7.58 -26.11 -8.66
CA VAL A 452 -6.36 -25.87 -9.44
C VAL A 452 -5.11 -26.00 -8.55
N ALA A 453 -5.15 -25.43 -7.34
CA ALA A 453 -4.06 -25.55 -6.38
C ALA A 453 -3.83 -27.00 -5.93
N PHE A 454 -4.91 -27.78 -5.74
CA PHE A 454 -4.81 -29.19 -5.43
C PHE A 454 -4.21 -30.00 -6.57
N ALA A 455 -4.59 -29.75 -7.81
CA ALA A 455 -3.98 -30.39 -8.98
C ALA A 455 -2.46 -30.10 -9.06
N ALA A 456 -2.04 -28.87 -8.77
CA ALA A 456 -0.63 -28.51 -8.68
C ALA A 456 0.08 -29.22 -7.51
N ALA A 457 -0.56 -29.30 -6.34
CA ALA A 457 -0.03 -30.05 -5.20
C ALA A 457 0.12 -31.57 -5.53
N MET A 458 -0.84 -32.14 -6.24
CA MET A 458 -0.78 -33.53 -6.70
C MET A 458 0.33 -33.76 -7.72
N LEU A 459 0.64 -32.77 -8.58
CA LEU A 459 1.77 -32.81 -9.51
C LEU A 459 3.09 -32.92 -8.73
N ALA A 460 3.27 -32.11 -7.70
CA ALA A 460 4.45 -32.16 -6.82
C ALA A 460 4.54 -33.52 -6.09
N VAL A 461 3.43 -34.00 -5.50
CA VAL A 461 3.41 -35.28 -4.76
C VAL A 461 3.73 -36.46 -5.68
N ARG A 462 3.20 -36.49 -6.89
CA ARG A 462 3.51 -37.53 -7.88
C ARG A 462 4.94 -37.47 -8.40
N SER A 463 5.58 -36.31 -8.30
CA SER A 463 7.01 -36.14 -8.59
C SER A 463 7.91 -36.49 -7.37
N GLY A 464 7.35 -37.04 -6.28
CA GLY A 464 8.09 -37.50 -5.10
C GLY A 464 8.41 -36.40 -4.08
N TRP A 465 7.70 -35.29 -4.11
CA TRP A 465 7.84 -34.17 -3.17
C TRP A 465 6.59 -34.02 -2.27
N GLN A 466 6.70 -33.24 -1.21
CA GLN A 466 5.59 -32.90 -0.36
C GLN A 466 5.02 -31.53 -0.71
N ALA A 467 3.72 -31.33 -0.50
CA ALA A 467 3.03 -30.08 -0.67
C ALA A 467 2.45 -29.57 0.66
N ALA A 468 2.51 -28.25 0.89
CA ALA A 468 1.90 -27.60 2.05
C ALA A 468 0.82 -26.60 1.59
N ILE A 469 -0.37 -26.66 2.19
CA ILE A 469 -1.48 -25.73 1.94
C ILE A 469 -1.76 -24.97 3.23
N MET A 470 -1.45 -23.67 3.23
CA MET A 470 -1.62 -22.80 4.37
C MET A 470 -2.92 -21.99 4.25
N ALA A 471 -3.80 -22.11 5.22
CA ALA A 471 -5.08 -21.41 5.32
C ALA A 471 -5.03 -20.34 6.44
N PRO A 472 -5.75 -19.22 6.32
CA PRO A 472 -5.71 -18.13 7.30
C PRO A 472 -6.36 -18.48 8.65
N THR A 473 -7.26 -19.47 8.70
CA THR A 473 -7.94 -19.88 9.93
C THR A 473 -8.08 -21.40 10.02
N GLU A 474 -8.27 -21.90 11.24
CA GLU A 474 -8.45 -23.33 11.51
C GLU A 474 -9.65 -23.90 10.79
N ILE A 475 -10.77 -23.17 10.82
CA ILE A 475 -12.03 -23.59 10.15
C ILE A 475 -11.79 -23.82 8.65
N LEU A 476 -11.02 -22.92 7.99
CA LEU A 476 -10.67 -23.09 6.58
C LEU A 476 -9.71 -24.25 6.36
N ALA A 477 -8.71 -24.42 7.22
CA ALA A 477 -7.79 -25.54 7.15
C ALA A 477 -8.53 -26.88 7.25
N GLU A 478 -9.47 -27.00 8.18
CA GLU A 478 -10.32 -28.19 8.33
C GLU A 478 -11.23 -28.42 7.12
N GLN A 479 -11.82 -27.33 6.57
CA GLN A 479 -12.64 -27.42 5.37
C GLN A 479 -11.82 -27.89 4.17
N HIS A 480 -10.64 -27.31 3.95
CA HIS A 480 -9.71 -27.79 2.92
C HIS A 480 -9.33 -29.24 3.14
N ALA A 481 -8.94 -29.61 4.37
CA ALA A 481 -8.57 -30.98 4.68
C ALA A 481 -9.71 -31.98 4.42
N ARG A 482 -10.95 -31.62 4.78
CA ARG A 482 -12.14 -32.48 4.54
C ARG A 482 -12.38 -32.65 3.03
N THR A 483 -12.40 -31.57 2.28
CA THR A 483 -12.61 -31.61 0.82
C THR A 483 -11.52 -32.41 0.11
N LEU A 484 -10.26 -32.16 0.46
CA LEU A 484 -9.12 -32.84 -0.16
C LEU A 484 -9.05 -34.32 0.22
N ARG A 485 -9.39 -34.71 1.45
CA ARG A 485 -9.49 -36.14 1.82
C ARG A 485 -10.54 -36.86 0.98
N GLY A 486 -11.68 -36.20 0.71
CA GLY A 486 -12.69 -36.77 -0.20
C GLY A 486 -12.15 -37.04 -1.61
N TRP A 487 -11.37 -36.11 -2.14
CA TRP A 487 -10.75 -36.28 -3.47
C TRP A 487 -9.59 -37.27 -3.45
N LEU A 488 -8.87 -37.41 -2.34
CA LEU A 488 -7.74 -38.33 -2.20
C LEU A 488 -8.16 -39.80 -1.99
N THR A 489 -9.45 -40.08 -1.80
CA THR A 489 -9.96 -41.44 -1.59
C THR A 489 -9.53 -42.35 -2.76
N GLY A 490 -8.78 -43.42 -2.44
CA GLY A 490 -8.24 -44.35 -3.44
C GLY A 490 -6.96 -43.87 -4.18
N SER A 491 -6.42 -42.70 -3.90
CA SER A 491 -5.20 -42.18 -4.56
C SER A 491 -3.89 -42.70 -3.97
N GLY A 492 -3.92 -43.27 -2.75
CA GLY A 492 -2.74 -43.70 -2.01
C GLY A 492 -1.95 -42.54 -1.36
N VAL A 493 -2.41 -41.31 -1.46
CA VAL A 493 -1.77 -40.13 -0.87
C VAL A 493 -2.39 -39.80 0.48
N GLU A 494 -1.56 -39.75 1.53
CA GLU A 494 -1.98 -39.38 2.88
C GLU A 494 -1.94 -37.86 3.07
N LEU A 495 -2.97 -37.32 3.77
CA LEU A 495 -3.07 -35.90 4.12
C LEU A 495 -2.98 -35.72 5.64
N ALA A 496 -2.01 -34.89 6.08
CA ALA A 496 -1.84 -34.45 7.45
C ALA A 496 -2.49 -33.08 7.69
N LEU A 497 -3.35 -32.96 8.72
CA LEU A 497 -3.89 -31.70 9.20
C LEU A 497 -3.08 -31.24 10.42
N VAL A 498 -2.51 -30.04 10.37
CA VAL A 498 -1.71 -29.40 11.42
C VAL A 498 -2.42 -28.16 11.92
N GLY A 499 -2.97 -28.21 13.14
CA GLY A 499 -3.71 -27.09 13.74
C GLY A 499 -3.55 -27.04 15.25
N SER A 500 -3.90 -25.92 15.89
CA SER A 500 -3.78 -25.74 17.35
C SER A 500 -4.82 -26.56 18.12
N GLN A 501 -5.93 -26.93 17.50
CA GLN A 501 -7.00 -27.73 18.14
C GLN A 501 -6.70 -29.22 18.13
N SER A 502 -5.82 -29.72 17.27
CA SER A 502 -5.36 -31.11 17.27
C SER A 502 -4.39 -31.38 18.43
N ARG A 503 -4.86 -31.19 19.68
CA ARG A 503 -4.04 -31.46 20.88
C ARG A 503 -3.89 -32.94 21.11
N GLY A 504 -2.65 -33.40 21.41
CA GLY A 504 -2.40 -34.76 21.84
C GLY A 504 -1.85 -35.70 20.75
N ARG A 505 -2.36 -36.93 20.70
CA ARG A 505 -1.81 -38.03 19.88
C ARG A 505 -1.87 -37.76 18.38
N GLY A 506 -2.97 -37.19 17.90
CA GLY A 506 -3.20 -36.91 16.49
C GLY A 506 -2.22 -35.88 15.90
N GLN A 507 -1.86 -34.84 16.67
CA GLN A 507 -0.88 -33.85 16.22
C GLN A 507 0.56 -34.43 16.13
N LYS A 508 0.92 -35.27 17.10
CA LYS A 508 2.23 -35.98 17.06
C LYS A 508 2.30 -36.90 15.86
N GLU A 509 1.24 -37.63 15.55
CA GLU A 509 1.15 -38.51 14.40
C GLU A 509 1.22 -37.76 13.06
N ALA A 510 0.49 -36.64 12.91
CA ALA A 510 0.56 -35.79 11.73
C ALA A 510 1.97 -35.24 11.49
N ARG A 511 2.64 -34.75 12.55
CA ARG A 511 4.03 -34.26 12.47
C ARG A 511 4.99 -35.40 12.10
N ALA A 512 4.83 -36.59 12.68
CA ALA A 512 5.67 -37.77 12.36
C ALA A 512 5.45 -38.24 10.91
N ALA A 513 4.20 -38.19 10.42
CA ALA A 513 3.90 -38.54 9.03
C ALA A 513 4.52 -37.56 8.02
N LEU A 514 4.59 -36.27 8.34
CA LEU A 514 5.26 -35.28 7.51
C LEU A 514 6.78 -35.43 7.54
N ALA A 515 7.37 -35.61 8.71
CA ALA A 515 8.82 -35.75 8.87
C ALA A 515 9.35 -37.04 8.21
N SER A 516 8.57 -38.12 8.20
CA SER A 516 8.93 -39.37 7.52
C SER A 516 8.64 -39.40 6.01
N GLY A 517 7.93 -38.39 5.47
CA GLY A 517 7.48 -38.36 4.07
C GLY A 517 6.26 -39.24 3.77
N ARG A 518 5.65 -39.90 4.76
CA ARG A 518 4.43 -40.72 4.60
C ARG A 518 3.25 -39.87 4.17
N ALA A 519 3.05 -38.71 4.79
CA ALA A 519 2.06 -37.73 4.33
C ALA A 519 2.63 -36.90 3.19
N GLY A 520 1.97 -36.96 2.02
CA GLY A 520 2.35 -36.20 0.84
C GLY A 520 1.83 -34.74 0.87
N ILE A 521 0.68 -34.50 1.53
CA ILE A 521 0.07 -33.17 1.61
C ILE A 521 -0.13 -32.77 3.08
N ALA A 522 0.34 -31.59 3.45
CA ALA A 522 0.04 -30.92 4.71
C ALA A 522 -1.02 -29.83 4.50
N VAL A 523 -2.02 -29.75 5.37
CA VAL A 523 -2.94 -28.63 5.44
C VAL A 523 -2.90 -28.07 6.85
N GLY A 524 -2.85 -26.74 7.00
CA GLY A 524 -2.82 -26.11 8.31
C GLY A 524 -2.86 -24.59 8.26
N THR A 525 -2.72 -23.97 9.43
CA THR A 525 -2.61 -22.53 9.60
C THR A 525 -1.14 -22.13 9.82
N HIS A 526 -0.90 -21.02 10.52
CA HIS A 526 0.44 -20.66 10.99
C HIS A 526 1.13 -21.75 11.80
N ALA A 527 0.41 -22.76 12.30
CA ALA A 527 0.97 -23.92 12.94
C ALA A 527 1.97 -24.71 12.05
N LEU A 528 1.83 -24.61 10.71
CA LEU A 528 2.82 -25.15 9.76
C LEU A 528 4.19 -24.47 9.86
N LEU A 529 4.26 -23.28 10.44
CA LEU A 529 5.49 -22.48 10.60
C LEU A 529 6.27 -22.84 11.87
N GLU A 530 5.63 -23.52 12.83
CA GLU A 530 6.24 -23.90 14.11
C GLU A 530 7.49 -24.77 13.89
N GLU A 531 8.53 -24.59 14.69
CA GLU A 531 9.77 -25.34 14.62
C GLU A 531 9.57 -26.87 14.73
N GLY A 532 8.56 -27.29 15.47
CA GLY A 532 8.20 -28.71 15.64
C GLY A 532 7.56 -29.38 14.42
N VAL A 533 7.34 -28.67 13.32
CA VAL A 533 6.81 -29.23 12.06
C VAL A 533 7.95 -29.31 11.06
N ALA A 534 8.41 -30.51 10.76
CA ALA A 534 9.43 -30.77 9.76
C ALA A 534 8.85 -31.53 8.56
N PHE A 535 9.37 -31.24 7.38
CA PHE A 535 9.03 -31.94 6.13
C PHE A 535 10.24 -32.76 5.69
N SER A 536 10.00 -33.96 5.16
CA SER A 536 11.05 -34.78 4.56
C SER A 536 11.57 -34.16 3.27
N ARG A 537 10.65 -33.70 2.37
CA ARG A 537 10.98 -33.10 1.06
C ARG A 537 9.89 -32.11 0.63
N LEU A 538 9.81 -30.96 1.28
CA LEU A 538 8.84 -29.92 0.87
C LEU A 538 9.25 -29.29 -0.46
N GLY A 539 8.42 -29.42 -1.51
CA GLY A 539 8.70 -28.89 -2.83
C GLY A 539 7.65 -27.89 -3.33
N PHE A 540 6.46 -27.87 -2.74
CA PHE A 540 5.37 -26.98 -3.18
C PHE A 540 4.62 -26.40 -2.01
N VAL A 541 4.32 -25.10 -2.07
CA VAL A 541 3.62 -24.35 -1.03
C VAL A 541 2.46 -23.58 -1.63
N VAL A 542 1.28 -23.74 -1.08
CA VAL A 542 0.08 -22.95 -1.38
C VAL A 542 -0.23 -22.06 -0.20
N VAL A 543 -0.43 -20.76 -0.45
CA VAL A 543 -0.85 -19.77 0.55
C VAL A 543 -2.21 -19.23 0.15
N ASP A 544 -3.24 -19.51 0.94
CA ASP A 544 -4.60 -19.02 0.68
C ASP A 544 -4.85 -17.70 1.40
N GLU A 545 -5.55 -16.75 0.74
CA GLU A 545 -5.88 -15.41 1.26
C GLU A 545 -4.66 -14.62 1.76
N GLN A 546 -3.74 -14.36 0.85
CA GLN A 546 -2.42 -13.75 1.12
C GLN A 546 -2.46 -12.49 2.02
N HIS A 547 -3.49 -11.65 1.89
CA HIS A 547 -3.59 -10.38 2.64
C HIS A 547 -3.62 -10.55 4.17
N ARG A 548 -3.83 -11.77 4.66
CA ARG A 548 -3.83 -12.12 6.10
C ARG A 548 -2.49 -12.66 6.60
N PHE A 549 -1.49 -12.82 5.72
CA PHE A 549 -0.17 -13.35 6.08
C PHE A 549 0.94 -12.34 5.82
N GLY A 550 1.78 -12.11 6.82
CA GLY A 550 2.97 -11.27 6.70
C GLY A 550 4.07 -11.88 5.81
N VAL A 551 4.93 -11.04 5.24
CA VAL A 551 6.08 -11.46 4.40
C VAL A 551 7.02 -12.42 5.15
N LEU A 552 7.22 -12.22 6.45
CA LEU A 552 8.06 -13.06 7.31
C LEU A 552 7.51 -14.49 7.47
N GLN A 553 6.20 -14.64 7.57
CA GLN A 553 5.57 -15.95 7.72
C GLN A 553 5.76 -16.81 6.47
N ARG A 554 5.66 -16.23 5.28
CA ARG A 554 5.94 -16.92 4.00
C ARG A 554 7.41 -17.34 3.92
N ALA A 555 8.34 -16.45 4.26
CA ALA A 555 9.76 -16.75 4.26
C ALA A 555 10.09 -17.91 5.21
N THR A 556 9.46 -17.99 6.38
CA THR A 556 9.62 -19.10 7.32
C THR A 556 9.15 -20.44 6.75
N LEU A 557 8.00 -20.48 6.04
CA LEU A 557 7.54 -21.73 5.42
C LEU A 557 8.43 -22.15 4.26
N MET A 558 8.89 -21.20 3.45
CA MET A 558 9.82 -21.47 2.36
C MET A 558 11.16 -22.02 2.85
N SER A 559 11.63 -21.59 4.03
CA SER A 559 12.91 -22.10 4.62
C SER A 559 12.83 -23.55 5.12
N LYS A 560 11.62 -24.17 5.19
CA LYS A 560 11.45 -25.59 5.57
C LYS A 560 11.66 -26.56 4.41
N GLY A 561 11.84 -26.07 3.19
CA GLY A 561 12.15 -26.85 1.99
C GLY A 561 13.41 -26.36 1.29
N VAL A 562 13.85 -27.12 0.31
CA VAL A 562 14.94 -26.70 -0.59
C VAL A 562 14.31 -25.86 -1.70
N ARG A 563 13.99 -24.59 -1.40
CA ARG A 563 13.38 -23.63 -2.35
C ARG A 563 12.11 -24.15 -3.03
N PRO A 564 11.05 -24.37 -2.26
CA PRO A 564 9.80 -24.87 -2.80
C PRO A 564 9.15 -23.85 -3.75
N ASP A 565 8.43 -24.34 -4.75
CA ASP A 565 7.54 -23.54 -5.57
C ASP A 565 6.40 -22.96 -4.73
N VAL A 566 6.02 -21.72 -4.99
CA VAL A 566 5.00 -21.00 -4.22
C VAL A 566 3.83 -20.59 -5.12
N LEU A 567 2.64 -21.02 -4.73
CA LEU A 567 1.37 -20.59 -5.31
C LEU A 567 0.59 -19.79 -4.28
N VAL A 568 0.39 -18.53 -4.54
CA VAL A 568 -0.42 -17.65 -3.72
C VAL A 568 -1.82 -17.57 -4.29
N MET A 569 -2.86 -17.71 -3.46
CA MET A 569 -4.25 -17.56 -3.90
C MET A 569 -4.90 -16.35 -3.24
N THR A 570 -5.80 -15.69 -3.98
CA THR A 570 -6.68 -14.66 -3.42
C THR A 570 -8.09 -14.76 -4.00
N ALA A 571 -9.10 -14.62 -3.14
CA ALA A 571 -10.50 -14.55 -3.53
C ALA A 571 -10.96 -13.11 -3.81
N THR A 572 -10.21 -12.10 -3.35
CA THR A 572 -10.41 -10.73 -3.81
C THR A 572 -9.61 -10.54 -5.09
N PRO A 573 -10.25 -10.37 -6.24
CA PRO A 573 -9.52 -9.98 -7.42
C PRO A 573 -8.76 -8.68 -7.14
N ILE A 574 -7.44 -8.71 -7.29
CA ILE A 574 -6.62 -7.51 -7.18
C ILE A 574 -6.57 -6.91 -8.58
N PRO A 575 -6.86 -5.62 -8.77
CA PRO A 575 -6.68 -4.98 -10.06
C PRO A 575 -5.29 -5.30 -10.63
N ARG A 576 -5.22 -5.58 -11.95
CA ARG A 576 -3.98 -5.98 -12.62
C ARG A 576 -2.83 -5.02 -12.31
N THR A 577 -3.13 -3.74 -12.29
CA THR A 577 -2.18 -2.67 -11.99
C THR A 577 -1.60 -2.75 -10.59
N LEU A 578 -2.44 -2.96 -9.58
CA LEU A 578 -1.98 -3.19 -8.20
C LEU A 578 -1.18 -4.48 -8.08
N ALA A 579 -1.65 -5.54 -8.73
CA ALA A 579 -0.95 -6.82 -8.72
C ALA A 579 0.44 -6.70 -9.35
N LEU A 580 0.59 -5.97 -10.48
CA LEU A 580 1.87 -5.71 -11.13
C LEU A 580 2.77 -4.75 -10.35
N ALA A 581 2.19 -3.79 -9.65
CA ALA A 581 2.94 -2.82 -8.87
C ALA A 581 3.50 -3.40 -7.56
N PHE A 582 2.74 -4.30 -6.89
CA PHE A 582 3.09 -4.79 -5.54
C PHE A 582 3.51 -6.25 -5.49
N TYR A 583 3.05 -7.02 -6.46
CA TYR A 583 3.36 -8.44 -6.61
C TYR A 583 4.05 -8.71 -7.96
N GLY A 584 4.77 -7.73 -8.48
CA GLY A 584 5.46 -7.85 -9.77
C GLY A 584 6.59 -8.89 -9.80
N ASP A 585 6.96 -9.40 -8.63
CA ASP A 585 7.81 -10.58 -8.45
C ASP A 585 7.03 -11.90 -8.66
N LEU A 586 5.68 -11.87 -8.70
CA LEU A 586 4.84 -13.03 -8.95
C LEU A 586 4.35 -13.07 -10.40
N ASP A 587 4.41 -14.25 -11.03
CA ASP A 587 3.65 -14.54 -12.23
C ASP A 587 2.16 -14.63 -11.91
N GLN A 588 1.28 -14.34 -12.88
CA GLN A 588 -0.15 -14.29 -12.62
C GLN A 588 -0.90 -15.29 -13.49
N SER A 589 -1.84 -15.99 -12.84
CA SER A 589 -2.87 -16.78 -13.51
C SER A 589 -4.25 -16.33 -13.06
N LYS A 590 -5.19 -16.21 -13.99
CA LYS A 590 -6.55 -15.75 -13.72
C LYS A 590 -7.57 -16.84 -14.02
N ILE A 591 -8.53 -17.02 -13.11
CA ILE A 591 -9.75 -17.78 -13.35
C ILE A 591 -10.87 -16.76 -13.48
N ASP A 592 -11.17 -16.37 -14.69
CA ASP A 592 -12.17 -15.37 -15.08
C ASP A 592 -13.52 -16.01 -15.49
N GLU A 593 -13.72 -17.26 -15.15
CA GLU A 593 -14.90 -18.06 -15.46
C GLU A 593 -15.40 -18.73 -14.18
N LEU A 594 -16.72 -18.74 -13.99
CA LEU A 594 -17.35 -19.47 -12.88
C LEU A 594 -17.70 -20.89 -13.33
N PRO A 595 -17.64 -21.89 -12.42
CA PRO A 595 -18.06 -23.24 -12.70
C PRO A 595 -19.52 -23.30 -13.14
N PRO A 596 -19.89 -24.25 -14.03
CA PRO A 596 -21.27 -24.43 -14.45
C PRO A 596 -22.19 -24.78 -13.26
N GLY A 597 -23.44 -24.31 -13.32
CA GLY A 597 -24.45 -24.54 -12.27
C GLY A 597 -24.52 -23.48 -11.17
N ARG A 598 -23.68 -22.46 -11.20
CA ARG A 598 -23.76 -21.32 -10.28
C ARG A 598 -24.76 -20.28 -10.82
N THR A 599 -25.75 -19.93 -9.98
CA THR A 599 -26.73 -18.90 -10.33
C THR A 599 -26.26 -17.51 -9.87
N PRO A 600 -26.48 -16.46 -10.67
CA PRO A 600 -26.19 -15.10 -10.26
C PRO A 600 -26.93 -14.71 -8.96
N VAL A 601 -26.25 -14.01 -8.06
CA VAL A 601 -26.83 -13.53 -6.80
C VAL A 601 -27.48 -12.17 -7.02
N GLU A 602 -28.80 -12.08 -6.85
CA GLU A 602 -29.51 -10.80 -6.98
C GLU A 602 -29.17 -9.88 -5.80
N THR A 603 -28.56 -8.73 -6.09
CA THR A 603 -28.18 -7.75 -5.06
C THR A 603 -29.15 -6.57 -5.06
N ARG A 604 -29.73 -6.26 -3.90
CA ARG A 604 -30.66 -5.14 -3.71
C ARG A 604 -30.27 -4.29 -2.50
N VAL A 605 -30.51 -2.99 -2.56
CA VAL A 605 -30.25 -2.04 -1.46
C VAL A 605 -31.60 -1.61 -0.85
N PHE A 606 -31.69 -1.65 0.46
CA PHE A 606 -32.86 -1.25 1.25
C PHE A 606 -32.47 -0.19 2.28
N ARG A 607 -33.39 0.71 2.59
CA ARG A 607 -33.28 1.59 3.75
C ARG A 607 -33.81 0.87 5.00
N GLU A 608 -33.36 1.28 6.17
CA GLU A 608 -33.83 0.76 7.45
C GLU A 608 -35.38 0.79 7.55
N SER A 609 -36.03 1.86 7.04
CA SER A 609 -37.49 1.96 6.96
C SER A 609 -38.17 0.86 6.12
N GLN A 610 -37.43 0.14 5.31
CA GLN A 610 -37.90 -0.96 4.46
C GLN A 610 -37.55 -2.35 5.03
N ARG A 611 -37.03 -2.43 6.27
CA ARG A 611 -36.60 -3.67 6.93
C ARG A 611 -37.67 -4.78 6.89
N LYS A 612 -38.93 -4.43 7.01
CA LYS A 612 -40.03 -5.40 6.90
C LYS A 612 -39.99 -6.20 5.60
N ARG A 613 -39.67 -5.58 4.47
CA ARG A 613 -39.55 -6.26 3.16
C ARG A 613 -38.35 -7.22 3.12
N VAL A 614 -37.26 -6.86 3.80
CA VAL A 614 -36.08 -7.73 3.93
C VAL A 614 -36.43 -8.97 4.72
N LEU A 615 -37.13 -8.82 5.84
CA LEU A 615 -37.59 -9.93 6.69
C LEU A 615 -38.64 -10.83 6.00
N GLU A 616 -39.54 -10.26 5.21
CA GLU A 616 -40.49 -11.01 4.38
C GLU A 616 -39.76 -11.86 3.32
N ALA A 617 -38.67 -11.33 2.72
CA ALA A 617 -37.87 -12.09 1.78
C ALA A 617 -37.13 -13.24 2.48
N ALA A 618 -36.55 -12.97 3.65
CA ALA A 618 -35.93 -14.01 4.49
C ALA A 618 -36.91 -15.11 4.90
N ARG A 619 -38.09 -14.71 5.38
CA ARG A 619 -39.11 -15.65 5.83
C ARG A 619 -39.58 -16.61 4.72
N ARG A 620 -39.80 -16.08 3.50
CA ARG A 620 -40.17 -16.93 2.34
C ARG A 620 -39.12 -18.00 2.04
N GLU A 621 -37.83 -17.67 2.16
CA GLU A 621 -36.77 -18.63 1.93
C GLU A 621 -36.66 -19.64 3.06
N LEU A 622 -36.87 -19.23 4.32
CA LEU A 622 -36.93 -20.08 5.48
C LEU A 622 -38.09 -21.08 5.42
N GLU A 623 -39.26 -20.63 4.99
CA GLU A 623 -40.46 -21.47 4.76
C GLU A 623 -40.22 -22.49 3.64
N ALA A 624 -39.41 -22.12 2.64
CA ALA A 624 -38.97 -23.05 1.59
C ALA A 624 -37.85 -24.02 2.03
N GLY A 625 -37.55 -24.06 3.35
CA GLY A 625 -36.53 -24.97 3.91
C GLY A 625 -35.09 -24.53 3.75
N ARG A 626 -34.86 -23.27 3.35
CA ARG A 626 -33.54 -22.70 3.11
C ARG A 626 -32.98 -21.98 4.32
N GLN A 627 -31.74 -21.43 4.21
CA GLN A 627 -31.03 -20.82 5.32
C GLN A 627 -30.64 -19.37 4.97
N VAL A 628 -30.47 -18.55 6.00
CA VAL A 628 -30.24 -17.10 5.90
C VAL A 628 -29.01 -16.72 6.71
N TYR A 629 -28.13 -15.92 6.13
CA TYR A 629 -27.07 -15.19 6.82
C TYR A 629 -27.52 -13.76 7.12
N VAL A 630 -27.19 -13.27 8.33
CA VAL A 630 -27.35 -11.86 8.71
C VAL A 630 -26.02 -11.38 9.28
N VAL A 631 -25.43 -10.33 8.69
CA VAL A 631 -24.09 -9.84 9.05
C VAL A 631 -24.18 -8.40 9.53
N TYR A 632 -23.61 -8.14 10.71
CA TYR A 632 -23.42 -6.82 11.30
C TYR A 632 -21.97 -6.35 11.13
N PRO A 633 -21.71 -5.04 10.93
CA PRO A 633 -20.35 -4.51 10.84
C PRO A 633 -19.64 -4.60 12.20
N LEU A 634 -18.31 -4.67 12.15
CA LEU A 634 -17.43 -4.57 13.31
C LEU A 634 -16.50 -3.38 13.09
N VAL A 635 -16.57 -2.39 13.98
CA VAL A 635 -15.68 -1.20 13.94
C VAL A 635 -14.68 -1.32 15.07
N GLU A 636 -13.37 -1.25 14.76
CA GLU A 636 -12.28 -1.43 15.72
C GLU A 636 -12.35 -0.50 16.93
N GLU A 637 -12.90 0.71 16.76
CA GLU A 637 -13.04 1.69 17.85
C GLU A 637 -14.25 1.44 18.78
N SER A 638 -15.20 0.58 18.39
CA SER A 638 -16.45 0.35 19.12
C SER A 638 -16.83 -1.14 19.29
N GLU A 639 -15.87 -2.06 19.35
CA GLU A 639 -16.09 -3.52 19.47
C GLU A 639 -17.14 -3.93 20.51
N LYS A 640 -17.32 -3.18 21.59
CA LYS A 640 -18.34 -3.45 22.62
C LYS A 640 -19.75 -3.10 22.14
N SER A 641 -19.89 -2.00 21.41
CA SER A 641 -21.15 -1.53 20.83
C SER A 641 -21.61 -2.46 19.69
N ASP A 642 -20.71 -2.80 18.77
CA ASP A 642 -21.05 -3.62 17.61
C ASP A 642 -21.42 -5.07 17.99
N LEU A 643 -20.83 -5.62 19.06
CA LEU A 643 -21.23 -6.90 19.62
C LEU A 643 -22.62 -6.82 20.28
N ALA A 644 -22.91 -5.70 20.96
CA ALA A 644 -24.24 -5.45 21.53
C ALA A 644 -25.29 -5.35 20.43
N ASP A 645 -24.97 -4.68 19.32
CA ASP A 645 -25.86 -4.55 18.15
C ASP A 645 -26.15 -5.91 17.50
N ALA A 646 -25.13 -6.75 17.30
CA ALA A 646 -25.31 -8.11 16.77
C ALA A 646 -26.13 -9.01 17.72
N THR A 647 -25.93 -8.88 19.04
CA THR A 647 -26.65 -9.65 20.05
C THR A 647 -28.10 -9.21 20.12
N SER A 648 -28.34 -7.90 20.20
CA SER A 648 -29.69 -7.31 20.21
C SER A 648 -30.45 -7.65 18.91
N GLY A 649 -29.77 -7.53 17.76
CA GLY A 649 -30.32 -7.92 16.46
C GLY A 649 -30.68 -9.42 16.38
N ALA A 650 -29.83 -10.29 16.97
CA ALA A 650 -30.16 -11.73 17.04
C ALA A 650 -31.40 -11.99 17.88
N GLU A 651 -31.60 -11.26 19.00
CA GLU A 651 -32.80 -11.40 19.87
C GLU A 651 -34.06 -10.88 19.16
N GLU A 652 -33.95 -9.78 18.42
CA GLU A 652 -35.02 -9.26 17.60
C GLU A 652 -35.40 -10.24 16.49
N LEU A 653 -34.42 -10.78 15.76
CA LEU A 653 -34.65 -11.75 14.69
C LEU A 653 -35.26 -13.08 15.22
N ARG A 654 -34.91 -13.52 16.45
CA ARG A 654 -35.57 -14.69 17.09
C ARG A 654 -37.07 -14.46 17.25
N ARG A 655 -37.47 -13.24 17.60
CA ARG A 655 -38.89 -12.90 17.74
C ARG A 655 -39.60 -12.78 16.41
N GLU A 656 -38.96 -12.07 15.45
CA GLU A 656 -39.57 -11.76 14.17
C GLU A 656 -39.60 -12.94 13.19
N LEU A 657 -38.62 -13.86 13.25
CA LEU A 657 -38.52 -15.03 12.37
C LEU A 657 -38.97 -16.32 13.02
N ALA A 658 -39.58 -16.27 14.23
CA ALA A 658 -40.17 -17.47 14.84
C ALA A 658 -41.10 -18.23 13.86
N PRO A 659 -41.09 -19.57 13.80
CA PRO A 659 -40.46 -20.53 14.71
C PRO A 659 -39.01 -20.95 14.33
N PHE A 660 -38.36 -20.28 13.39
CA PHE A 660 -37.05 -20.67 12.88
C PHE A 660 -35.95 -20.37 13.91
N GLU A 661 -35.03 -21.32 14.08
CA GLU A 661 -33.93 -21.15 15.02
C GLU A 661 -32.87 -20.18 14.50
N VAL A 662 -32.52 -19.20 15.36
CA VAL A 662 -31.52 -18.16 15.10
C VAL A 662 -30.28 -18.39 15.96
N ALA A 663 -29.15 -18.70 15.35
CA ALA A 663 -27.87 -18.85 16.02
C ALA A 663 -27.06 -17.57 15.91
N LEU A 664 -26.23 -17.28 16.92
CA LEU A 664 -25.30 -16.13 16.94
C LEU A 664 -23.86 -16.59 16.91
N LEU A 665 -23.03 -15.97 16.05
CA LEU A 665 -21.60 -16.25 15.90
C LEU A 665 -20.81 -14.94 15.95
N HIS A 666 -19.84 -14.83 16.86
CA HIS A 666 -19.01 -13.63 16.98
C HIS A 666 -17.55 -13.94 17.34
N GLY A 667 -16.66 -12.96 17.14
CA GLY A 667 -15.21 -13.11 17.28
C GLY A 667 -14.74 -13.59 18.65
N ARG A 668 -15.45 -13.23 19.73
CA ARG A 668 -15.06 -13.52 21.12
C ARG A 668 -15.41 -14.94 21.59
N MET A 669 -16.21 -15.69 20.85
CA MET A 669 -16.51 -17.09 21.17
C MET A 669 -15.24 -17.94 21.08
N LYS A 670 -15.15 -18.97 21.93
CA LYS A 670 -14.08 -19.98 21.85
C LYS A 670 -14.20 -20.82 20.57
N GLY A 671 -13.10 -21.40 20.12
CA GLY A 671 -13.06 -22.21 18.90
C GLY A 671 -14.13 -23.30 18.87
N ASP A 672 -14.23 -24.08 19.96
CA ASP A 672 -15.21 -25.18 20.10
C ASP A 672 -16.67 -24.68 20.02
N GLU A 673 -16.95 -23.51 20.60
CA GLU A 673 -18.30 -22.90 20.56
C GLU A 673 -18.63 -22.43 19.12
N LYS A 674 -17.65 -21.83 18.42
CA LYS A 674 -17.82 -21.43 17.01
C LYS A 674 -18.10 -22.65 16.12
N GLU A 675 -17.36 -23.74 16.33
CA GLU A 675 -17.53 -24.97 15.58
C GLU A 675 -18.92 -25.61 15.86
N ALA A 676 -19.35 -25.63 17.10
CA ALA A 676 -20.68 -26.16 17.47
C ALA A 676 -21.80 -25.35 16.78
N VAL A 677 -21.75 -24.02 16.81
CA VAL A 677 -22.72 -23.15 16.13
C VAL A 677 -22.71 -23.38 14.62
N MET A 678 -21.53 -23.46 14.02
CA MET A 678 -21.39 -23.68 12.58
C MET A 678 -21.85 -25.09 12.17
N SER A 679 -21.62 -26.09 12.99
CA SER A 679 -22.09 -27.47 12.75
C SER A 679 -23.61 -27.54 12.71
N ARG A 680 -24.29 -26.91 13.68
CA ARG A 680 -25.76 -26.82 13.74
C ARG A 680 -26.33 -26.05 12.54
N PHE A 681 -25.67 -24.96 12.11
CA PHE A 681 -26.11 -24.24 10.93
C PHE A 681 -25.89 -25.09 9.66
N ARG A 682 -24.78 -25.80 9.51
CA ARG A 682 -24.56 -26.71 8.36
C ARG A 682 -25.55 -27.87 8.31
N ALA A 683 -25.90 -28.41 9.48
CA ALA A 683 -26.91 -29.45 9.59
C ALA A 683 -28.36 -28.97 9.30
N GLY A 684 -28.57 -27.64 9.22
CA GLY A 684 -29.87 -27.03 9.02
C GLY A 684 -30.74 -27.01 10.28
N GLU A 685 -30.19 -27.35 11.44
CA GLU A 685 -30.84 -27.20 12.74
C GLU A 685 -31.09 -25.71 13.03
N ALA A 686 -30.04 -24.90 12.97
CA ALA A 686 -30.17 -23.44 12.91
C ALA A 686 -30.46 -23.00 11.47
N ARG A 687 -31.52 -22.24 11.26
CA ARG A 687 -31.97 -21.76 9.97
C ARG A 687 -31.45 -20.37 9.65
N VAL A 688 -31.20 -19.56 10.68
CA VAL A 688 -30.66 -18.21 10.55
C VAL A 688 -29.35 -18.13 11.33
N LEU A 689 -28.30 -17.60 10.67
CA LEU A 689 -27.04 -17.35 11.33
C LEU A 689 -26.77 -15.83 11.35
N VAL A 690 -26.85 -15.26 12.55
CA VAL A 690 -26.45 -13.88 12.81
C VAL A 690 -24.97 -13.85 13.14
N SER A 691 -24.20 -12.98 12.51
CA SER A 691 -22.77 -12.90 12.76
C SER A 691 -22.24 -11.47 12.62
N THR A 692 -21.10 -11.23 13.25
CA THR A 692 -20.21 -10.13 12.90
C THR A 692 -19.35 -10.51 11.70
N THR A 693 -18.38 -9.69 11.29
CA THR A 693 -17.49 -9.93 10.13
C THR A 693 -16.71 -11.27 10.13
N VAL A 694 -16.83 -12.07 11.18
CA VAL A 694 -16.20 -13.42 11.29
C VAL A 694 -16.61 -14.37 10.15
N ILE A 695 -17.78 -14.15 9.51
CA ILE A 695 -18.23 -14.96 8.33
C ILE A 695 -17.43 -14.66 7.06
N GLU A 696 -16.61 -13.61 7.01
CA GLU A 696 -15.69 -13.40 5.87
C GLU A 696 -14.83 -14.65 5.62
N VAL A 697 -14.70 -15.53 6.63
CA VAL A 697 -13.83 -16.70 6.58
C VAL A 697 -14.64 -17.98 6.29
N GLY A 698 -14.78 -18.29 5.02
CA GLY A 698 -14.65 -19.60 4.41
C GLY A 698 -15.70 -20.70 4.60
N VAL A 699 -16.83 -20.53 5.31
CA VAL A 699 -17.75 -21.65 5.47
C VAL A 699 -18.75 -21.77 4.30
N ASP A 700 -18.78 -22.94 3.68
CA ASP A 700 -19.67 -23.26 2.57
C ASP A 700 -20.95 -23.93 3.07
N VAL A 701 -22.11 -23.27 2.84
CA VAL A 701 -23.43 -23.82 3.13
C VAL A 701 -24.31 -23.69 1.87
N PRO A 702 -24.38 -24.74 1.03
CA PRO A 702 -25.11 -24.70 -0.25
C PRO A 702 -26.59 -24.34 -0.14
N ASN A 703 -27.21 -24.63 1.01
CA ASN A 703 -28.62 -24.35 1.29
C ASN A 703 -28.89 -22.88 1.71
N ALA A 704 -27.86 -22.08 1.95
CA ALA A 704 -28.02 -20.66 2.29
C ALA A 704 -28.24 -19.82 1.02
N THR A 705 -29.44 -19.23 0.89
CA THR A 705 -29.87 -18.47 -0.29
C THR A 705 -30.02 -16.99 -0.07
N VAL A 706 -30.04 -16.53 1.19
CA VAL A 706 -30.17 -15.10 1.51
C VAL A 706 -28.99 -14.65 2.36
N MET A 707 -28.36 -13.55 1.94
CA MET A 707 -27.40 -12.79 2.70
C MET A 707 -27.99 -11.41 3.01
N ILE A 708 -28.20 -11.11 4.29
CA ILE A 708 -28.59 -9.79 4.77
C ILE A 708 -27.34 -9.12 5.35
N VAL A 709 -27.02 -7.90 4.89
CA VAL A 709 -25.92 -7.11 5.43
C VAL A 709 -26.50 -5.85 6.05
N GLU A 710 -26.46 -5.76 7.37
CA GLU A 710 -26.92 -4.60 8.13
C GLU A 710 -25.86 -3.51 8.12
N HIS A 711 -26.28 -2.23 8.05
CA HIS A 711 -25.39 -1.08 7.94
C HIS A 711 -24.35 -1.24 6.82
N ALA A 712 -24.83 -1.64 5.64
CA ALA A 712 -23.99 -1.97 4.49
C ALA A 712 -23.07 -0.81 4.03
N GLU A 713 -23.43 0.44 4.32
CA GLU A 713 -22.62 1.64 4.05
C GLU A 713 -21.29 1.67 4.82
N ARG A 714 -21.16 0.89 5.91
CA ARG A 714 -19.95 0.81 6.74
C ARG A 714 -18.94 -0.21 6.22
N PHE A 715 -19.34 -1.08 5.29
CA PHE A 715 -18.45 -2.11 4.72
C PHE A 715 -17.67 -1.60 3.51
N GLY A 716 -16.47 -2.13 3.33
CA GLY A 716 -15.70 -1.98 2.10
C GLY A 716 -16.29 -2.80 0.95
N LEU A 717 -16.01 -2.39 -0.30
CA LEU A 717 -16.50 -3.10 -1.49
C LEU A 717 -16.04 -4.56 -1.53
N SER A 718 -14.77 -4.81 -1.23
CA SER A 718 -14.19 -6.15 -1.20
C SER A 718 -14.87 -7.03 -0.15
N GLN A 719 -15.23 -6.49 1.02
CA GLN A 719 -15.95 -7.20 2.07
C GLN A 719 -17.37 -7.56 1.62
N LEU A 720 -18.12 -6.58 1.08
CA LEU A 720 -19.47 -6.83 0.55
C LEU A 720 -19.46 -7.91 -0.54
N HIS A 721 -18.44 -7.90 -1.41
CA HIS A 721 -18.28 -8.90 -2.45
C HIS A 721 -18.01 -10.30 -1.88
N GLN A 722 -17.14 -10.42 -0.89
CA GLN A 722 -16.86 -11.69 -0.19
C GLN A 722 -18.11 -12.23 0.51
N LEU A 723 -18.89 -11.36 1.19
CA LEU A 723 -20.15 -11.73 1.84
C LEU A 723 -21.18 -12.20 0.80
N ARG A 724 -21.37 -11.45 -0.31
CA ARG A 724 -22.23 -11.88 -1.41
C ARG A 724 -21.86 -13.26 -1.94
N GLY A 725 -20.57 -13.56 -2.06
CA GLY A 725 -20.05 -14.83 -2.51
C GLY A 725 -20.32 -16.03 -1.58
N ARG A 726 -20.85 -15.79 -0.37
CA ARG A 726 -21.24 -16.87 0.58
C ARG A 726 -22.58 -17.51 0.25
N VAL A 727 -23.40 -16.86 -0.55
CA VAL A 727 -24.66 -17.42 -1.07
C VAL A 727 -24.52 -17.69 -2.58
N GLY A 728 -25.48 -18.36 -3.21
CA GLY A 728 -25.42 -18.72 -4.61
C GLY A 728 -24.55 -19.94 -4.91
N ARG A 729 -24.33 -20.82 -3.95
CA ARG A 729 -23.53 -22.05 -4.09
C ARG A 729 -24.36 -23.31 -4.38
N GLY A 730 -25.68 -23.19 -4.27
CA GLY A 730 -26.64 -24.24 -4.64
C GLY A 730 -27.38 -23.91 -5.94
N ALA A 731 -28.29 -24.80 -6.35
CA ALA A 731 -29.13 -24.64 -7.55
C ALA A 731 -30.24 -23.59 -7.37
N ALA A 732 -30.54 -23.15 -6.15
CA ALA A 732 -31.59 -22.19 -5.85
C ALA A 732 -31.13 -20.75 -6.11
N ARG A 733 -32.06 -19.91 -6.57
CA ARG A 733 -31.81 -18.47 -6.72
C ARG A 733 -31.47 -17.85 -5.37
N SER A 734 -30.43 -17.01 -5.34
CA SER A 734 -29.96 -16.41 -4.10
C SER A 734 -29.99 -14.89 -4.16
N GLN A 735 -30.12 -14.26 -2.99
CA GLN A 735 -30.27 -12.82 -2.84
C GLN A 735 -29.25 -12.27 -1.83
N CYS A 736 -28.71 -11.08 -2.13
CA CYS A 736 -27.90 -10.29 -1.21
C CYS A 736 -28.65 -8.97 -0.94
N LEU A 737 -29.12 -8.80 0.27
CA LEU A 737 -29.97 -7.70 0.71
C LEU A 737 -29.12 -6.74 1.58
N LEU A 738 -28.77 -5.60 1.04
CA LEU A 738 -27.93 -4.57 1.66
C LEU A 738 -28.82 -3.56 2.38
N VAL A 739 -28.79 -3.52 3.70
CA VAL A 739 -29.60 -2.60 4.50
C VAL A 739 -28.74 -1.42 4.93
N THR A 740 -29.21 -0.19 4.66
CA THR A 740 -28.50 1.04 5.04
C THR A 740 -29.18 1.69 6.21
N GLY A 741 -28.42 2.16 7.19
CA GLY A 741 -28.89 3.00 8.28
C GLY A 741 -29.40 4.37 7.79
N GLY A 742 -30.00 5.17 8.68
CA GLY A 742 -30.67 6.45 8.41
C GLY A 742 -29.83 7.48 7.67
N ALA A 743 -30.15 8.74 7.77
CA ALA A 743 -29.65 9.87 6.97
C ALA A 743 -28.12 9.95 6.82
N GLY A 744 -27.56 9.67 5.63
CA GLY A 744 -26.25 10.19 5.28
C GLY A 744 -25.18 9.21 4.86
N ALA A 745 -25.47 8.21 4.03
CA ALA A 745 -24.40 7.58 3.25
C ALA A 745 -23.68 8.66 2.42
N GLY A 746 -22.41 8.94 2.74
CA GLY A 746 -21.58 9.85 1.97
C GLY A 746 -21.49 9.46 0.49
N GLY A 747 -20.97 10.33 -0.37
CA GLY A 747 -20.86 10.06 -1.82
C GLY A 747 -20.23 8.70 -2.12
N ASP A 748 -19.13 8.40 -1.45
CA ASP A 748 -18.35 7.17 -1.64
C ASP A 748 -19.11 5.90 -1.20
N ALA A 749 -19.88 5.96 -0.11
CA ALA A 749 -20.69 4.84 0.32
C ALA A 749 -21.83 4.54 -0.68
N ARG A 750 -22.45 5.57 -1.23
CA ARG A 750 -23.46 5.41 -2.29
C ARG A 750 -22.85 4.81 -3.56
N GLU A 751 -21.67 5.22 -3.93
CA GLU A 751 -20.96 4.69 -5.09
C GLU A 751 -20.61 3.21 -4.90
N ARG A 752 -20.12 2.84 -3.71
CA ARG A 752 -19.87 1.43 -3.36
C ARG A 752 -21.12 0.57 -3.50
N LEU A 753 -22.23 0.99 -2.91
CA LEU A 753 -23.48 0.24 -2.97
C LEU A 753 -24.05 0.15 -4.40
N ARG A 754 -23.94 1.21 -5.20
CA ARG A 754 -24.31 1.19 -6.63
C ARG A 754 -23.49 0.19 -7.42
N THR A 755 -22.19 0.16 -7.19
CA THR A 755 -21.29 -0.81 -7.84
C THR A 755 -21.68 -2.25 -7.51
N MET A 756 -22.00 -2.55 -6.24
CA MET A 756 -22.44 -3.88 -5.83
C MET A 756 -23.73 -4.35 -6.52
N VAL A 757 -24.63 -3.42 -6.83
CA VAL A 757 -25.87 -3.71 -7.58
C VAL A 757 -25.62 -3.85 -9.09
N ALA A 758 -24.71 -3.03 -9.63
CA ALA A 758 -24.47 -2.93 -11.08
C ALA A 758 -23.70 -4.12 -11.65
N THR A 759 -22.78 -4.70 -10.88
CA THR A 759 -21.92 -5.80 -11.39
C THR A 759 -21.77 -6.94 -10.39
N GLN A 760 -21.57 -8.14 -10.95
CA GLN A 760 -21.20 -9.33 -10.20
C GLN A 760 -19.73 -9.70 -10.39
N ASP A 761 -19.05 -9.09 -11.36
CA ASP A 761 -17.64 -9.33 -11.65
C ASP A 761 -16.76 -8.78 -10.53
N GLY A 762 -16.05 -9.67 -9.83
CA GLY A 762 -15.13 -9.32 -8.76
C GLY A 762 -13.98 -8.42 -9.23
N PHE A 763 -13.54 -8.53 -10.49
CA PHE A 763 -12.48 -7.67 -11.04
C PHE A 763 -12.98 -6.24 -11.26
N GLU A 764 -14.22 -6.06 -11.72
CA GLU A 764 -14.85 -4.73 -11.83
C GLU A 764 -15.07 -4.09 -10.46
N ILE A 765 -15.51 -4.88 -9.48
CA ILE A 765 -15.69 -4.43 -8.09
C ILE A 765 -14.34 -3.98 -7.50
N ALA A 766 -13.28 -4.74 -7.72
CA ALA A 766 -11.94 -4.39 -7.24
C ALA A 766 -11.39 -3.11 -7.90
N ARG A 767 -11.65 -2.91 -9.21
CA ARG A 767 -11.33 -1.65 -9.90
C ARG A 767 -12.09 -0.46 -9.32
N ALA A 768 -13.38 -0.65 -9.01
CA ALA A 768 -14.18 0.39 -8.38
C ALA A 768 -13.71 0.71 -6.96
N ASP A 769 -13.31 -0.30 -6.17
CA ASP A 769 -12.76 -0.10 -4.82
C ASP A 769 -11.45 0.71 -4.86
N LEU A 770 -10.56 0.41 -5.82
CA LEU A 770 -9.34 1.19 -6.05
C LEU A 770 -9.64 2.64 -6.43
N ARG A 771 -10.64 2.87 -7.28
CA ARG A 771 -11.03 4.21 -7.70
C ARG A 771 -11.60 5.05 -6.54
N ILE A 772 -12.42 4.43 -5.68
CA ILE A 772 -13.10 5.11 -4.56
C ILE A 772 -12.11 5.41 -3.43
N ARG A 773 -11.29 4.45 -3.04
CA ARG A 773 -10.32 4.61 -1.93
C ARG A 773 -9.05 5.33 -2.33
N GLY A 774 -8.69 5.24 -3.61
CA GLY A 774 -7.39 5.63 -4.11
C GLY A 774 -6.27 4.65 -3.72
N PRO A 775 -5.14 4.67 -4.46
CA PRO A 775 -4.03 3.73 -4.24
C PRO A 775 -3.37 3.86 -2.86
N GLY A 776 -3.37 5.07 -2.27
CA GLY A 776 -2.72 5.34 -0.98
C GLY A 776 -3.35 4.66 0.24
N GLU A 777 -4.68 4.52 0.28
CA GLU A 777 -5.36 3.81 1.38
C GLU A 777 -5.21 2.28 1.29
N MET A 778 -5.27 1.73 0.07
CA MET A 778 -5.10 0.27 -0.12
C MET A 778 -3.69 -0.21 0.23
N LEU A 779 -2.71 0.68 0.23
CA LEU A 779 -1.30 0.37 0.45
C LEU A 779 -0.84 0.55 1.89
N GLY A 780 -1.73 0.99 2.79
CA GLY A 780 -1.35 1.30 4.16
C GLY A 780 -0.39 2.48 4.30
N THR A 781 -0.14 3.23 3.20
CA THR A 781 0.86 4.31 3.16
C THR A 781 0.46 5.53 3.99
N ARG A 782 -0.82 5.66 4.39
CA ARG A 782 -1.23 6.70 5.36
C ARG A 782 -0.59 6.53 6.73
N GLN A 783 -0.16 5.33 7.11
CA GLN A 783 0.57 5.12 8.36
C GLN A 783 2.06 5.50 8.27
N ALA A 784 2.65 5.51 7.06
CA ALA A 784 4.06 5.84 6.83
C ALA A 784 4.31 7.31 6.41
N GLY A 785 3.27 8.11 6.18
CA GLY A 785 3.36 9.58 6.04
C GLY A 785 3.77 10.11 4.66
N GLN A 786 4.25 9.31 3.72
CA GLN A 786 4.58 9.77 2.35
C GLN A 786 3.98 8.85 1.28
N PRO A 787 3.40 9.38 0.20
CA PRO A 787 2.91 8.59 -0.92
C PRO A 787 4.09 7.95 -1.67
N ILE A 788 3.91 6.72 -2.15
CA ILE A 788 4.93 6.03 -2.97
C ILE A 788 5.14 6.76 -4.30
N PHE A 789 4.07 7.28 -4.88
CA PHE A 789 4.07 8.03 -6.14
C PHE A 789 3.60 9.46 -5.91
N GLU A 790 4.29 10.40 -6.52
CA GLU A 790 3.92 11.83 -6.52
C GLU A 790 3.00 12.17 -7.69
N VAL A 791 3.20 11.50 -8.82
CA VAL A 791 2.55 11.80 -10.11
C VAL A 791 1.72 10.63 -10.61
N ALA A 792 2.28 9.42 -10.60
CA ALA A 792 1.63 8.25 -11.15
C ALA A 792 0.38 7.85 -10.33
N ASP A 793 -0.64 7.44 -11.05
CA ASP A 793 -1.85 6.86 -10.51
C ASP A 793 -2.09 5.49 -11.16
N LEU A 794 -2.08 4.43 -10.34
CA LEU A 794 -2.14 3.05 -10.84
C LEU A 794 -3.44 2.71 -11.58
N TYR A 795 -4.50 3.47 -11.37
CA TYR A 795 -5.75 3.30 -12.11
C TYR A 795 -5.76 4.09 -13.41
N ARG A 796 -5.38 5.38 -13.35
CA ARG A 796 -5.35 6.27 -14.52
C ARG A 796 -4.28 5.85 -15.52
N ASP A 797 -3.12 5.43 -15.03
CA ASP A 797 -1.90 5.23 -15.82
C ASP A 797 -1.62 3.74 -16.13
N GLU A 798 -2.68 2.89 -16.23
CA GLU A 798 -2.56 1.45 -16.50
C GLU A 798 -1.76 1.16 -17.78
N ALA A 799 -2.02 1.90 -18.85
CA ALA A 799 -1.29 1.75 -20.11
C ALA A 799 0.20 2.14 -19.97
N ILE A 800 0.49 3.20 -19.18
CA ILE A 800 1.86 3.64 -18.91
C ILE A 800 2.60 2.59 -18.08
N LEU A 801 1.91 1.93 -17.13
CA LEU A 801 2.49 0.85 -16.33
C LEU A 801 2.88 -0.36 -17.19
N ASP A 802 2.03 -0.76 -18.15
CA ASP A 802 2.33 -1.86 -19.07
C ASP A 802 3.56 -1.52 -19.94
N GLU A 803 3.63 -0.29 -20.48
CA GLU A 803 4.79 0.21 -21.23
C GLU A 803 6.07 0.22 -20.38
N ALA A 804 5.99 0.76 -19.18
CA ALA A 804 7.10 0.85 -18.23
C ALA A 804 7.62 -0.55 -17.83
N ARG A 805 6.71 -1.50 -17.62
CA ARG A 805 7.05 -2.90 -17.31
C ARG A 805 7.78 -3.58 -18.45
N GLU A 806 7.29 -3.43 -19.69
CA GLU A 806 7.93 -4.01 -20.89
C GLU A 806 9.39 -3.55 -20.99
N ASP A 807 9.61 -2.24 -20.84
CA ASP A 807 10.94 -1.65 -20.95
C ASP A 807 11.85 -2.00 -19.78
N ALA A 808 11.31 -2.05 -18.57
CA ALA A 808 12.04 -2.46 -17.37
C ALA A 808 12.48 -3.93 -17.44
N MET A 809 11.60 -4.84 -17.89
CA MET A 809 11.93 -6.25 -18.07
C MET A 809 13.01 -6.42 -19.14
N ARG A 810 12.89 -5.75 -20.27
CA ARG A 810 13.89 -5.78 -21.35
C ARG A 810 15.24 -5.29 -20.85
N LEU A 811 15.29 -4.14 -20.15
CA LEU A 811 16.53 -3.61 -19.60
C LEU A 811 17.15 -4.56 -18.56
N ALA A 812 16.34 -5.17 -17.69
CA ALA A 812 16.82 -6.15 -16.71
C ALA A 812 17.37 -7.42 -17.36
N GLU A 813 16.86 -7.81 -18.54
CA GLU A 813 17.39 -8.95 -19.32
C GLU A 813 18.69 -8.58 -20.05
N GLU A 814 18.76 -7.41 -20.67
CA GLU A 814 19.89 -6.96 -21.48
C GLU A 814 21.07 -6.48 -20.63
N ASP A 815 20.83 -5.80 -19.50
CA ASP A 815 21.86 -5.22 -18.61
C ASP A 815 21.45 -5.33 -17.13
N PRO A 816 21.55 -6.52 -16.55
CA PRO A 816 21.08 -6.78 -15.17
C PRO A 816 21.80 -5.99 -14.11
N GLU A 817 23.03 -5.58 -14.35
CA GLU A 817 23.86 -4.82 -13.41
C GLU A 817 23.83 -3.30 -13.73
N LEU A 818 23.10 -2.90 -14.75
CA LEU A 818 23.03 -1.53 -15.25
C LEU A 818 24.44 -0.93 -15.45
N SER A 819 25.34 -1.76 -16.01
CA SER A 819 26.77 -1.44 -16.18
C SER A 819 27.12 -0.93 -17.57
N ARG A 820 26.22 -1.05 -18.54
CA ARG A 820 26.43 -0.56 -19.91
C ARG A 820 26.51 0.98 -19.95
N PRO A 821 27.32 1.55 -20.85
CA PRO A 821 27.36 2.98 -21.07
C PRO A 821 25.95 3.56 -21.30
N GLY A 822 25.62 4.63 -20.60
CA GLY A 822 24.30 5.28 -20.64
C GLY A 822 23.29 4.81 -19.59
N ASN A 823 23.57 3.73 -18.85
CA ASN A 823 22.69 3.22 -17.77
C ASN A 823 23.17 3.63 -16.37
N GLU A 824 24.28 4.35 -16.23
CA GLU A 824 24.83 4.72 -14.92
C GLU A 824 23.88 5.61 -14.11
N ALA A 825 23.24 6.59 -14.76
CA ALA A 825 22.26 7.46 -14.12
C ALA A 825 21.04 6.66 -13.65
N THR A 826 20.60 5.68 -14.45
CA THR A 826 19.51 4.77 -14.12
C THR A 826 19.85 3.89 -12.90
N ARG A 827 21.07 3.37 -12.82
CA ARG A 827 21.55 2.60 -11.66
C ARG A 827 21.55 3.45 -10.39
N GLU A 828 22.11 4.65 -10.46
CA GLU A 828 22.14 5.58 -9.32
C GLU A 828 20.72 6.01 -8.88
N ALA A 829 19.79 6.16 -9.82
CA ALA A 829 18.38 6.43 -9.52
C ALA A 829 17.71 5.23 -8.85
N LEU A 830 17.96 4.00 -9.34
CA LEU A 830 17.39 2.78 -8.79
C LEU A 830 17.79 2.55 -7.32
N GLU A 831 19.01 2.88 -6.93
CA GLU A 831 19.48 2.81 -5.55
C GLU A 831 18.63 3.71 -4.63
N ARG A 832 18.31 4.94 -5.07
CA ARG A 832 17.43 5.87 -4.34
C ARG A 832 15.98 5.38 -4.29
N TRP A 833 15.48 4.85 -5.39
CA TRP A 833 14.13 4.28 -5.48
C TRP A 833 14.00 3.02 -4.61
N SER A 834 15.02 2.17 -4.55
CA SER A 834 15.02 0.96 -3.72
C SER A 834 14.87 1.29 -2.23
N SER A 835 15.44 2.38 -1.74
CA SER A 835 15.24 2.83 -0.37
C SER A 835 13.80 3.29 -0.12
N ARG A 836 13.19 4.06 -1.03
CA ARG A 836 11.76 4.45 -0.96
C ARG A 836 10.82 3.24 -0.97
N LEU A 837 11.11 2.25 -1.83
CA LEU A 837 10.30 1.02 -1.93
C LEU A 837 10.45 0.09 -0.72
N SER A 838 11.61 0.04 -0.08
CA SER A 838 11.82 -0.74 1.15
C SER A 838 11.02 -0.16 2.32
N LEU A 839 10.92 1.15 2.43
CA LEU A 839 10.09 1.85 3.43
C LEU A 839 8.59 1.56 3.26
N ALA A 840 8.11 1.48 2.03
CA ALA A 840 6.71 1.15 1.71
C ALA A 840 6.31 -0.31 2.03
N ARG A 841 7.29 -1.23 2.20
CA ARG A 841 7.06 -2.66 2.50
C ARG A 841 7.08 -3.00 3.99
N VAL A 842 7.43 -2.09 4.85
CA VAL A 842 7.49 -2.27 6.32
C VAL A 842 6.17 -1.86 7.00
N GLY A 843 5.20 -1.26 6.26
CA GLY A 843 3.88 -0.91 6.75
C GLY A 843 2.87 -2.05 6.69
#